data_d30223a94f11e9ae4a621483d56e3215
#
_entry.id   d30223a94f11e9ae4a621483d56e3215
#
_cell.length_a   1.000
_cell.length_b   1.000
_cell.length_c   1.000
_cell.angle_alpha   90.00
_cell.angle_beta   90.00
_cell.angle_gamma   90.00
#
_symmetry.space_group_name_H-M   'P 1'
#
loop_
_entity.id
_entity.type
_entity.pdbx_description
1 polymer ?
#
loop_
_entity_poly.entity_id
_entity_poly.type
_entity_poly.pdbx_seq_one_letter_code
_entity_poly.pdbx_strand_id
1 'polypeptide(L)'
;MDLGIEVILKLFSKNGLENLFQVASFKFIEFGENSQRIISLQQDYIKTIDSVIAFLQGKNPTLARQICSGNFLPEASRFDQLDDSSENLNWAFGSMGMQDKAKHLATLYLEDLSDFIVECVDENFGFSRYAERLGRSANSFDEMYAHLQSDLTYIDKITLQILEEKLKSINPKLVCISVPFPGNLYSAFRCAQFIKKHFPEIKVSMGGGFPNTELRDLKDKRVFEFFDFITLDDGELPVELLNSNVQIPNSNEFKRTFLIENNEVVYKNNTIRHDYKQAEVGTPDYFDLLLDKYISVIEIANPMHSLWSDGRWNKLTMAHGCYWGKCTFCDISLDYIKVYEPIAARILIDRMEELIAKTGENGFHFVDEAAPPALMREVALEILKRNLTVTWWTNIRFEKNFTADLCILLKASGCIAVSGGLEVASDRLLELIKKGVTVEQVAKVTRNFTESGIMVHAYLMYGYPTQTVQETVDSMEMVRQMFEIGILQSGFWHQFAMTAHSPVGMFPKEFGVVPEMNEITFANNDIQFKDKTGINHDKFSFGLKKSLFNYMHGICFDYDLQDWFDFKIPKTKVSPDFIENSLLEDNSFVVKSSAKIVWIGGKPIVEYFTKSKKGSSWEMAKLTFHDKRQMFDISLEKDKALWLVEILEKNAVQNDKKMTFGQIKEDFEQRFEDFELFWFSKSIEILKENGLLSL
;
A
#
# COMPACT_ATOMS: atom_id res chain seq x y z
N MET A 1 -5.87 -20.08 7.87
CA MET A 1 -4.46 -20.51 8.12
C MET A 1 -3.53 -19.78 7.18
N ASP A 2 -2.44 -19.23 7.68
CA ASP A 2 -1.34 -18.67 6.88
C ASP A 2 -0.14 -19.64 7.00
N LEU A 3 0.03 -20.48 5.96
CA LEU A 3 1.06 -21.51 5.95
C LEU A 3 2.47 -20.90 5.83
N GLY A 4 2.60 -19.76 5.14
CA GLY A 4 3.88 -19.09 4.96
C GLY A 4 4.50 -18.65 6.26
N ILE A 5 3.76 -17.95 7.12
CA ILE A 5 4.28 -17.52 8.43
C ILE A 5 4.58 -18.73 9.35
N GLU A 6 3.76 -19.79 9.29
CA GLU A 6 4.02 -20.97 10.12
C GLU A 6 5.32 -21.69 9.71
N VAL A 7 5.63 -21.75 8.42
CA VAL A 7 6.91 -22.28 7.89
C VAL A 7 8.09 -21.41 8.35
N ILE A 8 8.00 -20.10 8.18
CA ILE A 8 9.04 -19.16 8.59
C ILE A 8 9.32 -19.28 10.09
N LEU A 9 8.30 -19.31 10.94
CA LEU A 9 8.48 -19.44 12.38
C LEU A 9 9.06 -20.79 12.79
N LYS A 10 8.76 -21.86 12.08
CA LYS A 10 9.36 -23.18 12.35
C LYS A 10 10.82 -23.22 11.92
N LEU A 11 11.15 -22.61 10.79
CA LEU A 11 12.50 -22.55 10.24
C LEU A 11 13.40 -21.63 11.07
N PHE A 12 12.96 -20.42 11.38
CA PHE A 12 13.66 -19.40 12.15
C PHE A 12 13.34 -19.50 13.64
N SER A 13 13.61 -20.66 14.21
CA SER A 13 13.60 -20.99 15.64
C SER A 13 14.89 -21.69 16.02
N LYS A 14 15.20 -21.76 17.32
CA LYS A 14 16.37 -22.49 17.79
C LYS A 14 16.45 -23.90 17.21
N ASN A 15 15.39 -24.70 17.36
CA ASN A 15 15.33 -26.06 16.82
C ASN A 15 15.37 -26.07 15.28
N GLY A 16 14.76 -25.08 14.63
CA GLY A 16 14.79 -24.94 13.17
C GLY A 16 16.22 -24.73 12.66
N LEU A 17 16.97 -23.81 13.27
CA LEU A 17 18.37 -23.55 12.90
C LEU A 17 19.29 -24.73 13.22
N GLU A 18 19.13 -25.42 14.36
CA GLU A 18 19.88 -26.63 14.67
C GLU A 18 19.72 -27.69 13.56
N ASN A 19 18.48 -27.94 13.12
CA ASN A 19 18.20 -28.85 12.03
C ASN A 19 18.76 -28.37 10.68
N LEU A 20 18.65 -27.07 10.42
CA LEU A 20 19.12 -26.45 9.18
C LEU A 20 20.65 -26.61 9.01
N PHE A 21 21.42 -26.27 10.05
CA PHE A 21 22.88 -26.45 10.05
C PHE A 21 23.27 -27.92 9.94
N GLN A 22 22.49 -28.83 10.57
CA GLN A 22 22.70 -30.26 10.42
C GLN A 22 22.50 -30.72 8.96
N VAL A 23 21.42 -30.28 8.29
CA VAL A 23 21.16 -30.61 6.89
C VAL A 23 22.29 -30.10 5.99
N ALA A 24 22.74 -28.86 6.20
CA ALA A 24 23.84 -28.29 5.45
C ALA A 24 25.15 -29.09 5.62
N SER A 25 25.43 -29.60 6.82
CA SER A 25 26.65 -30.38 7.10
C SER A 25 26.74 -31.73 6.36
N PHE A 26 25.61 -32.26 5.87
CA PHE A 26 25.58 -33.48 5.06
C PHE A 26 25.84 -33.25 3.57
N LYS A 27 25.83 -31.99 3.11
CA LYS A 27 26.17 -31.68 1.72
C LYS A 27 27.68 -31.53 1.58
N PHE A 28 28.30 -32.39 0.80
CA PHE A 28 29.74 -32.33 0.44
C PHE A 28 29.97 -31.27 -0.67
N ILE A 29 29.68 -30.02 -0.38
CA ILE A 29 29.85 -28.90 -1.29
C ILE A 29 30.86 -27.93 -0.66
N GLU A 30 31.72 -27.35 -1.48
CA GLU A 30 32.59 -26.26 -1.07
C GLU A 30 31.72 -24.99 -0.95
N PHE A 31 31.51 -24.51 0.27
CA PHE A 31 30.68 -23.33 0.53
C PHE A 31 31.44 -22.04 0.24
N GLY A 32 30.74 -21.01 -0.23
CA GLY A 32 31.27 -19.67 -0.38
C GLY A 32 31.68 -19.05 0.96
N GLU A 33 32.46 -17.97 0.90
CA GLU A 33 33.03 -17.30 2.10
C GLU A 33 31.92 -16.88 3.09
N ASN A 34 30.78 -16.37 2.59
CA ASN A 34 29.65 -15.96 3.43
C ASN A 34 29.07 -17.15 4.22
N SER A 35 28.79 -18.25 3.55
CA SER A 35 28.24 -19.45 4.21
C SER A 35 29.22 -20.07 5.18
N GLN A 36 30.53 -20.05 4.88
CA GLN A 36 31.58 -20.49 5.83
C GLN A 36 31.58 -19.61 7.09
N ARG A 37 31.44 -18.28 6.95
CA ARG A 37 31.33 -17.35 8.07
C ARG A 37 30.08 -17.65 8.93
N ILE A 38 28.92 -17.84 8.30
CA ILE A 38 27.67 -18.19 9.00
C ILE A 38 27.81 -19.53 9.74
N ILE A 39 28.42 -20.55 9.13
CA ILE A 39 28.70 -21.84 9.80
C ILE A 39 29.62 -21.65 11.02
N SER A 40 30.65 -20.81 10.92
CA SER A 40 31.55 -20.54 12.03
C SER A 40 30.82 -19.86 13.22
N LEU A 41 29.78 -19.08 12.93
CA LEU A 41 28.94 -18.36 13.89
C LEU A 41 27.65 -19.11 14.24
N GLN A 42 27.48 -20.37 13.82
CA GLN A 42 26.21 -21.12 13.98
C GLN A 42 25.66 -21.12 15.41
N GLN A 43 26.53 -21.20 16.43
CA GLN A 43 26.09 -21.21 17.81
C GLN A 43 25.52 -19.88 18.28
N ASP A 44 26.03 -18.76 17.73
CA ASP A 44 25.54 -17.43 18.03
C ASP A 44 24.20 -17.21 17.32
N TYR A 45 24.04 -17.66 16.06
CA TYR A 45 22.76 -17.66 15.36
C TYR A 45 21.70 -18.48 16.11
N ILE A 46 22.00 -19.70 16.51
CA ILE A 46 21.11 -20.59 17.29
C ILE A 46 20.73 -19.96 18.65
N LYS A 47 21.64 -19.25 19.27
CA LYS A 47 21.41 -18.61 20.58
C LYS A 47 20.52 -17.38 20.48
N THR A 48 20.62 -16.63 19.40
CA THR A 48 19.98 -15.30 19.26
C THR A 48 18.63 -15.33 18.53
N ILE A 49 18.37 -16.34 17.68
CA ILE A 49 17.22 -16.36 16.77
C ILE A 49 15.87 -16.16 17.45
N ASP A 50 15.59 -16.89 18.53
CA ASP A 50 14.28 -16.78 19.20
C ASP A 50 14.03 -15.37 19.76
N SER A 51 15.11 -14.72 20.26
CA SER A 51 15.04 -13.34 20.76
C SER A 51 14.84 -12.34 19.64
N VAL A 52 15.47 -12.54 18.48
CA VAL A 52 15.31 -11.71 17.28
C VAL A 52 13.89 -11.83 16.72
N ILE A 53 13.38 -13.04 16.60
CA ILE A 53 12.00 -13.28 16.16
C ILE A 53 11.00 -12.62 17.13
N ALA A 54 11.18 -12.80 18.44
CA ALA A 54 10.32 -12.15 19.44
C ALA A 54 10.38 -10.61 19.35
N PHE A 55 11.56 -10.04 19.07
CA PHE A 55 11.72 -8.60 18.83
C PHE A 55 10.95 -8.14 17.60
N LEU A 56 11.09 -8.84 16.47
CA LEU A 56 10.38 -8.53 15.23
C LEU A 56 8.86 -8.75 15.33
N GLN A 57 8.41 -9.55 16.31
CA GLN A 57 7.00 -9.69 16.68
C GLN A 57 6.50 -8.56 17.60
N GLY A 58 7.36 -7.60 17.98
CA GLY A 58 7.03 -6.50 18.90
C GLY A 58 6.98 -6.92 20.38
N LYS A 59 7.41 -8.14 20.74
CA LYS A 59 7.32 -8.68 22.12
C LYS A 59 8.47 -8.27 23.05
N ASN A 60 9.59 -7.80 22.51
CA ASN A 60 10.78 -7.41 23.28
C ASN A 60 11.40 -6.11 22.77
N PRO A 61 10.71 -4.96 22.90
CA PRO A 61 11.18 -3.68 22.31
C PRO A 61 12.49 -3.17 22.95
N THR A 62 12.82 -3.58 24.18
CA THR A 62 14.06 -3.16 24.83
C THR A 62 15.31 -3.76 24.20
N LEU A 63 15.19 -4.88 23.47
CA LEU A 63 16.28 -5.52 22.76
C LEU A 63 16.88 -4.62 21.65
N ALA A 64 16.13 -3.64 21.15
CA ALA A 64 16.62 -2.69 20.18
C ALA A 64 17.94 -2.01 20.58
N ARG A 65 18.08 -1.68 21.88
CA ARG A 65 19.32 -1.06 22.40
C ARG A 65 20.52 -1.99 22.26
N GLN A 66 20.33 -3.28 22.52
CA GLN A 66 21.39 -4.26 22.43
C GLN A 66 21.74 -4.59 20.97
N ILE A 67 20.76 -4.70 20.10
CA ILE A 67 20.96 -4.87 18.65
C ILE A 67 21.76 -3.69 18.10
N CYS A 68 21.35 -2.44 18.39
CA CYS A 68 22.03 -1.25 17.89
C CYS A 68 23.42 -1.01 18.50
N SER A 69 23.80 -1.72 19.57
CA SER A 69 25.14 -1.61 20.16
C SER A 69 26.22 -2.39 19.39
N GLY A 70 25.85 -3.22 18.42
CA GLY A 70 26.78 -3.97 17.55
C GLY A 70 27.40 -5.22 18.15
N ASN A 71 26.94 -5.69 19.34
CA ASN A 71 27.53 -6.85 20.02
C ASN A 71 26.53 -8.00 20.30
N PHE A 72 25.37 -7.96 19.66
CA PHE A 72 24.32 -8.95 19.93
C PHE A 72 24.08 -9.90 18.76
N LEU A 73 23.96 -9.36 17.55
CA LEU A 73 23.74 -10.15 16.35
C LEU A 73 25.08 -10.69 15.82
N PRO A 74 25.17 -11.96 15.42
CA PRO A 74 26.21 -12.39 14.51
C PRO A 74 25.98 -11.71 13.15
N GLU A 75 27.03 -11.24 12.52
CA GLU A 75 27.00 -10.43 11.31
C GLU A 75 27.77 -11.16 10.19
N ALA A 76 27.17 -11.23 8.99
CA ALA A 76 27.77 -11.78 7.79
C ALA A 76 27.71 -10.77 6.64
N SER A 77 27.71 -11.20 5.38
CA SER A 77 27.94 -10.31 4.23
C SER A 77 26.89 -9.22 4.05
N ARG A 78 25.66 -9.41 4.55
CA ARG A 78 24.62 -8.39 4.50
C ARG A 78 24.98 -7.14 5.32
N PHE A 79 25.82 -7.30 6.31
CA PHE A 79 26.32 -6.22 7.16
C PHE A 79 27.54 -5.50 6.59
N ASP A 80 28.29 -6.09 5.67
CA ASP A 80 29.52 -5.51 5.10
C ASP A 80 29.26 -4.16 4.41
N GLN A 81 28.04 -3.95 3.86
CA GLN A 81 27.63 -2.68 3.26
C GLN A 81 27.38 -1.55 4.29
N LEU A 82 27.26 -1.90 5.58
CA LEU A 82 27.00 -0.92 6.63
C LEU A 82 28.27 -0.21 7.09
N ASP A 83 29.43 -0.86 7.02
CA ASP A 83 30.70 -0.27 7.48
C ASP A 83 31.13 0.92 6.61
N ASP A 84 30.86 0.86 5.31
CA ASP A 84 31.09 1.99 4.37
C ASP A 84 30.07 3.13 4.54
N SER A 85 28.95 2.89 5.26
CA SER A 85 27.80 3.79 5.36
C SER A 85 27.35 4.09 6.79
N SER A 86 28.19 3.84 7.81
CA SER A 86 27.80 4.00 9.21
C SER A 86 27.27 5.40 9.56
N GLU A 87 27.84 6.47 8.95
CA GLU A 87 27.33 7.83 9.07
C GLU A 87 25.96 7.98 8.36
N ASN A 88 25.81 7.37 7.19
CA ASN A 88 24.57 7.38 6.42
C ASN A 88 23.45 6.58 7.12
N LEU A 89 23.79 5.49 7.80
CA LEU A 89 22.83 4.72 8.61
C LEU A 89 22.33 5.49 9.82
N ASN A 90 23.23 6.09 10.59
CA ASN A 90 22.85 6.91 11.73
C ASN A 90 22.00 8.10 11.29
N TRP A 91 22.26 8.64 10.14
CA TRP A 91 21.48 9.69 9.53
C TRP A 91 20.13 9.16 8.95
N ALA A 92 20.12 8.04 8.21
CA ALA A 92 18.91 7.45 7.68
C ALA A 92 17.88 7.06 8.77
N PHE A 93 18.36 6.58 9.91
CA PHE A 93 17.53 6.23 11.06
C PHE A 93 17.44 7.33 12.12
N GLY A 94 18.14 8.44 11.98
CA GLY A 94 18.03 9.57 12.89
C GLY A 94 16.61 10.14 12.98
N SER A 95 15.86 10.11 11.89
CA SER A 95 14.45 10.49 11.83
C SER A 95 13.47 9.33 12.12
N MET A 96 13.91 8.08 11.97
CA MET A 96 13.09 6.86 12.14
C MET A 96 13.26 6.23 13.52
N GLY A 97 14.32 6.56 14.21
CA GLY A 97 14.57 6.13 15.58
C GLY A 97 15.24 4.76 15.74
N MET A 98 15.60 4.44 16.99
CA MET A 98 16.35 3.23 17.38
C MET A 98 15.59 1.93 17.07
N GLN A 99 14.25 1.94 17.20
CA GLN A 99 13.46 0.74 16.97
C GLN A 99 13.54 0.31 15.50
N ASP A 100 13.39 1.26 14.57
CA ASP A 100 13.45 0.97 13.15
C ASP A 100 14.86 0.57 12.69
N LYS A 101 15.90 1.23 13.24
CA LYS A 101 17.29 0.79 13.03
C LYS A 101 17.49 -0.66 13.49
N ALA A 102 17.02 -1.00 14.68
CA ALA A 102 17.13 -2.36 15.19
C ALA A 102 16.34 -3.38 14.36
N LYS A 103 15.13 -3.02 13.87
CA LYS A 103 14.37 -3.87 12.95
C LYS A 103 15.12 -4.09 11.63
N HIS A 104 15.74 -3.04 11.09
CA HIS A 104 16.54 -3.17 9.86
C HIS A 104 17.74 -4.10 10.07
N LEU A 105 18.51 -3.93 11.16
CA LEU A 105 19.63 -4.82 11.48
C LEU A 105 19.16 -6.26 11.72
N ALA A 106 18.04 -6.45 12.40
CA ALA A 106 17.42 -7.77 12.57
C ALA A 106 16.93 -8.36 11.23
N THR A 107 16.54 -7.53 10.28
CA THR A 107 16.18 -7.97 8.91
C THR A 107 17.43 -8.45 8.17
N LEU A 108 18.54 -7.70 8.18
CA LEU A 108 19.80 -8.13 7.58
C LEU A 108 20.31 -9.45 8.16
N TYR A 109 20.17 -9.64 9.47
CA TYR A 109 20.48 -10.91 10.13
C TYR A 109 19.65 -12.08 9.59
N LEU A 110 18.35 -11.87 9.32
CA LEU A 110 17.51 -12.91 8.70
C LEU A 110 17.87 -13.10 7.22
N GLU A 111 18.28 -12.06 6.52
CA GLU A 111 18.72 -12.15 5.12
C GLU A 111 20.06 -12.90 5.00
N ASP A 112 21.00 -12.74 5.90
CA ASP A 112 22.21 -13.58 5.97
C ASP A 112 21.86 -15.06 6.08
N LEU A 113 20.92 -15.41 6.97
CA LEU A 113 20.41 -16.78 7.09
C LEU A 113 19.66 -17.24 5.83
N SER A 114 18.94 -16.33 5.14
CA SER A 114 18.30 -16.62 3.85
C SER A 114 19.33 -16.97 2.79
N ASP A 115 20.41 -16.19 2.65
CA ASP A 115 21.49 -16.45 1.72
C ASP A 115 22.16 -17.81 1.98
N PHE A 116 22.36 -18.12 3.26
CA PHE A 116 22.87 -19.43 3.67
C PHE A 116 21.93 -20.58 3.27
N ILE A 117 20.60 -20.40 3.47
CA ILE A 117 19.61 -21.41 3.04
C ILE A 117 19.65 -21.61 1.54
N VAL A 118 19.69 -20.52 0.77
CA VAL A 118 19.72 -20.57 -0.70
C VAL A 118 20.95 -21.34 -1.19
N GLU A 119 22.12 -21.05 -0.64
CA GLU A 119 23.36 -21.70 -1.06
C GLU A 119 23.46 -23.15 -0.56
N CYS A 120 23.12 -23.39 0.69
CA CYS A 120 23.48 -24.64 1.36
C CYS A 120 22.34 -25.65 1.48
N VAL A 121 21.07 -25.22 1.38
CA VAL A 121 19.91 -26.09 1.69
C VAL A 121 18.93 -26.18 0.53
N ASP A 122 18.42 -25.04 0.06
CA ASP A 122 17.36 -24.97 -0.94
C ASP A 122 17.50 -23.69 -1.78
N GLU A 123 17.95 -23.82 -3.01
CA GLU A 123 18.21 -22.73 -3.95
C GLU A 123 16.97 -21.88 -4.29
N ASN A 124 15.79 -22.41 -4.04
CA ASN A 124 14.51 -21.73 -4.31
C ASN A 124 14.00 -20.94 -3.10
N PHE A 125 14.72 -20.93 -1.99
CA PHE A 125 14.26 -20.26 -0.77
C PHE A 125 14.12 -18.75 -0.96
N GLY A 126 13.09 -18.18 -0.37
CA GLY A 126 12.84 -16.76 -0.20
C GLY A 126 11.76 -16.56 0.86
N PHE A 127 11.87 -15.53 1.70
CA PHE A 127 10.95 -15.33 2.84
C PHE A 127 9.47 -15.34 2.45
N SER A 128 9.09 -14.51 1.49
CA SER A 128 7.71 -14.40 0.99
C SER A 128 7.58 -14.82 -0.48
N ARG A 129 8.64 -15.33 -1.09
CA ARG A 129 8.78 -15.50 -2.54
C ARG A 129 9.46 -16.82 -2.89
N TYR A 130 9.05 -17.90 -2.22
CA TYR A 130 9.62 -19.23 -2.45
C TYR A 130 9.38 -19.66 -3.89
N ALA A 131 10.48 -20.00 -4.59
CA ALA A 131 10.46 -20.41 -6.00
C ALA A 131 9.74 -19.42 -6.95
N GLU A 132 9.76 -18.12 -6.65
CA GLU A 132 9.05 -17.07 -7.42
C GLU A 132 9.42 -17.11 -8.91
N ARG A 133 10.68 -17.43 -9.23
CA ARG A 133 11.17 -17.55 -10.61
C ARG A 133 10.32 -18.51 -11.45
N LEU A 134 9.83 -19.60 -10.87
CA LEU A 134 9.01 -20.60 -11.57
C LEU A 134 7.61 -20.11 -11.92
N GLY A 135 7.08 -19.13 -11.18
CA GLY A 135 5.76 -18.56 -11.42
C GLY A 135 5.77 -17.24 -12.18
N ARG A 136 6.92 -16.56 -12.22
CA ARG A 136 7.02 -15.24 -12.81
C ARG A 136 7.12 -15.33 -14.34
N SER A 137 6.13 -14.75 -15.04
CA SER A 137 6.05 -14.73 -16.51
C SER A 137 6.13 -16.12 -17.16
N ALA A 138 5.52 -17.13 -16.53
CA ALA A 138 5.53 -18.53 -16.97
C ALA A 138 4.50 -18.78 -18.08
N ASN A 139 4.81 -18.52 -19.35
CA ASN A 139 3.90 -18.79 -20.47
C ASN A 139 3.57 -20.28 -20.64
N SER A 140 4.47 -21.19 -20.24
CA SER A 140 4.30 -22.65 -20.20
C SER A 140 4.39 -23.18 -18.78
N PHE A 141 3.67 -24.25 -18.49
CA PHE A 141 3.72 -24.97 -17.22
C PHE A 141 4.90 -25.95 -17.11
N ASP A 142 5.71 -26.13 -18.16
CA ASP A 142 6.70 -27.22 -18.27
C ASP A 142 7.76 -27.17 -17.16
N GLU A 143 8.35 -26.02 -16.90
CA GLU A 143 9.39 -25.88 -15.87
C GLU A 143 8.82 -26.12 -14.46
N MET A 144 7.68 -25.51 -14.15
CA MET A 144 6.95 -25.73 -12.89
C MET A 144 6.61 -27.22 -12.71
N TYR A 145 6.06 -27.85 -13.74
CA TYR A 145 5.69 -29.27 -13.72
C TYR A 145 6.89 -30.16 -13.47
N ALA A 146 8.02 -29.92 -14.16
CA ALA A 146 9.26 -30.67 -13.96
C ALA A 146 9.77 -30.55 -12.50
N HIS A 147 9.76 -29.35 -11.93
CA HIS A 147 10.12 -29.16 -10.52
C HIS A 147 9.17 -29.88 -9.56
N LEU A 148 7.87 -29.93 -9.86
CA LEU A 148 6.88 -30.65 -9.05
C LEU A 148 7.03 -32.19 -9.14
N GLN A 149 7.70 -32.71 -10.18
CA GLN A 149 8.03 -34.14 -10.29
C GLN A 149 9.36 -34.51 -9.61
N SER A 150 10.17 -33.52 -9.19
CA SER A 150 11.41 -33.74 -8.48
C SER A 150 11.16 -34.12 -7.00
N ASP A 151 12.20 -34.60 -6.34
CA ASP A 151 12.18 -34.91 -4.91
C ASP A 151 11.80 -33.68 -4.06
N LEU A 152 11.15 -33.92 -2.93
CA LEU A 152 10.77 -32.88 -1.98
C LEU A 152 12.03 -32.20 -1.38
N THR A 153 12.06 -30.89 -1.46
CA THR A 153 13.09 -30.08 -0.80
C THR A 153 12.96 -30.16 0.71
N TYR A 154 13.91 -29.56 1.42
CA TYR A 154 13.83 -29.43 2.88
C TYR A 154 12.64 -28.55 3.31
N ILE A 155 12.42 -27.44 2.58
CA ILE A 155 11.31 -26.50 2.84
C ILE A 155 9.98 -27.16 2.49
N ASP A 156 9.87 -27.91 1.38
CA ASP A 156 8.68 -28.69 1.06
C ASP A 156 8.28 -29.60 2.21
N LYS A 157 9.23 -30.33 2.78
CA LYS A 157 8.96 -31.28 3.89
C LYS A 157 8.39 -30.58 5.12
N ILE A 158 8.95 -29.41 5.49
CA ILE A 158 8.42 -28.59 6.61
C ILE A 158 6.98 -28.13 6.29
N THR A 159 6.78 -27.57 5.09
CA THR A 159 5.48 -27.07 4.64
C THR A 159 4.41 -28.14 4.67
N LEU A 160 4.72 -29.31 4.09
CA LEU A 160 3.79 -30.42 4.01
C LEU A 160 3.50 -31.08 5.37
N GLN A 161 4.47 -31.10 6.29
CA GLN A 161 4.24 -31.58 7.65
C GLN A 161 3.21 -30.69 8.37
N ILE A 162 3.35 -29.36 8.29
CA ILE A 162 2.41 -28.43 8.92
C ILE A 162 1.02 -28.58 8.29
N LEU A 163 0.96 -28.68 6.95
CA LEU A 163 -0.28 -28.89 6.23
C LEU A 163 -0.99 -30.17 6.66
N GLU A 164 -0.25 -31.29 6.74
CA GLU A 164 -0.78 -32.59 7.14
C GLU A 164 -1.40 -32.57 8.54
N GLU A 165 -0.70 -31.95 9.51
CA GLU A 165 -1.21 -31.78 10.88
C GLU A 165 -2.54 -31.01 10.89
N LYS A 166 -2.68 -29.97 10.11
CA LYS A 166 -3.92 -29.17 9.98
C LYS A 166 -5.03 -29.97 9.29
N LEU A 167 -4.74 -30.63 8.17
CA LEU A 167 -5.72 -31.43 7.44
C LEU A 167 -6.32 -32.54 8.32
N LYS A 168 -5.47 -33.24 9.08
CA LYS A 168 -5.92 -34.26 10.02
C LYS A 168 -6.78 -33.72 11.15
N SER A 169 -6.48 -32.51 11.64
CA SER A 169 -7.23 -31.90 12.73
C SER A 169 -8.60 -31.36 12.31
N ILE A 170 -8.71 -30.82 11.07
CA ILE A 170 -9.91 -30.14 10.56
C ILE A 170 -10.79 -31.11 9.76
N ASN A 171 -10.18 -32.05 9.02
CA ASN A 171 -10.83 -32.98 8.11
C ASN A 171 -11.80 -32.29 7.11
N PRO A 172 -11.31 -31.34 6.28
CA PRO A 172 -12.15 -30.57 5.38
C PRO A 172 -12.57 -31.40 4.15
N LYS A 173 -13.68 -31.04 3.52
CA LYS A 173 -14.10 -31.60 2.21
C LYS A 173 -13.57 -30.76 1.03
N LEU A 174 -13.33 -29.49 1.26
CA LEU A 174 -12.84 -28.52 0.28
C LEU A 174 -11.72 -27.71 0.92
N VAL A 175 -10.58 -27.58 0.21
CA VAL A 175 -9.47 -26.71 0.57
C VAL A 175 -9.36 -25.64 -0.53
N CYS A 176 -9.51 -24.37 -0.15
CA CYS A 176 -9.31 -23.23 -1.03
C CYS A 176 -7.94 -22.60 -0.72
N ILE A 177 -7.06 -22.55 -1.72
CA ILE A 177 -5.72 -21.99 -1.61
C ILE A 177 -5.71 -20.62 -2.30
N SER A 178 -5.47 -19.57 -1.53
CA SER A 178 -5.26 -18.22 -2.07
C SER A 178 -3.81 -18.05 -2.51
N VAL A 179 -3.63 -17.70 -3.78
CA VAL A 179 -2.32 -17.42 -4.38
C VAL A 179 -2.30 -15.95 -4.82
N PRO A 180 -1.83 -15.04 -3.94
CA PRO A 180 -1.82 -13.62 -4.26
C PRO A 180 -0.78 -13.22 -5.31
N PHE A 181 0.41 -13.87 -5.30
CA PHE A 181 1.57 -13.50 -6.11
C PHE A 181 2.32 -14.72 -6.64
N PRO A 182 3.19 -14.57 -7.67
CA PRO A 182 4.00 -15.67 -8.22
C PRO A 182 4.82 -16.44 -7.18
N GLY A 183 5.32 -15.75 -6.14
CA GLY A 183 6.10 -16.37 -5.06
C GLY A 183 5.32 -17.31 -4.13
N ASN A 184 3.99 -17.40 -4.29
CA ASN A 184 3.15 -18.34 -3.55
C ASN A 184 2.72 -19.55 -4.40
N LEU A 185 2.95 -19.49 -5.73
CA LEU A 185 2.40 -20.42 -6.69
C LEU A 185 2.94 -21.85 -6.53
N TYR A 186 4.27 -21.99 -6.49
CA TYR A 186 4.90 -23.31 -6.37
C TYR A 186 4.45 -24.04 -5.09
N SER A 187 4.45 -23.34 -3.95
CA SER A 187 4.00 -23.92 -2.68
C SER A 187 2.52 -24.32 -2.73
N ALA A 188 1.68 -23.56 -3.44
CA ALA A 188 0.27 -23.92 -3.64
C ALA A 188 0.13 -25.23 -4.43
N PHE A 189 0.89 -25.38 -5.54
CA PHE A 189 0.93 -26.63 -6.31
C PHE A 189 1.47 -27.79 -5.49
N ARG A 190 2.51 -27.58 -4.71
CA ARG A 190 3.11 -28.62 -3.87
C ARG A 190 2.13 -29.08 -2.76
N CYS A 191 1.42 -28.15 -2.14
CA CYS A 191 0.36 -28.46 -1.19
C CYS A 191 -0.79 -29.23 -1.85
N ALA A 192 -1.24 -28.79 -3.01
CA ALA A 192 -2.31 -29.45 -3.76
C ALA A 192 -1.90 -30.87 -4.19
N GLN A 193 -0.66 -31.07 -4.68
CA GLN A 193 -0.09 -32.38 -5.01
C GLN A 193 -0.14 -33.33 -3.80
N PHE A 194 0.26 -32.85 -2.64
CA PHE A 194 0.23 -33.63 -1.41
C PHE A 194 -1.20 -34.02 -1.01
N ILE A 195 -2.13 -33.07 -1.08
CA ILE A 195 -3.55 -33.32 -0.77
C ILE A 195 -4.12 -34.37 -1.73
N LYS A 196 -3.94 -34.21 -3.04
CA LYS A 196 -4.45 -35.17 -4.05
C LYS A 196 -3.90 -36.57 -3.87
N LYS A 197 -2.65 -36.70 -3.41
CA LYS A 197 -1.98 -37.98 -3.17
C LYS A 197 -2.41 -38.65 -1.88
N HIS A 198 -2.55 -37.92 -0.77
CA HIS A 198 -2.74 -38.49 0.57
C HIS A 198 -4.18 -38.35 1.10
N PHE A 199 -4.96 -37.42 0.53
CA PHE A 199 -6.34 -37.12 0.90
C PHE A 199 -7.21 -36.95 -0.36
N PRO A 200 -7.32 -38.01 -1.22
CA PRO A 200 -7.92 -37.90 -2.56
C PRO A 200 -9.41 -37.50 -2.57
N GLU A 201 -10.11 -37.65 -1.43
CA GLU A 201 -11.49 -37.23 -1.25
C GLU A 201 -11.65 -35.72 -1.08
N ILE A 202 -10.57 -35.00 -0.70
CA ILE A 202 -10.61 -33.57 -0.53
C ILE A 202 -10.52 -32.88 -1.89
N LYS A 203 -11.46 -32.00 -2.16
CA LYS A 203 -11.43 -31.13 -3.33
C LYS A 203 -10.50 -29.91 -3.07
N VAL A 204 -9.73 -29.53 -4.08
CA VAL A 204 -8.77 -28.42 -3.97
C VAL A 204 -9.09 -27.36 -5.00
N SER A 205 -9.24 -26.11 -4.55
CA SER A 205 -9.44 -24.94 -5.41
C SER A 205 -8.29 -23.94 -5.26
N MET A 206 -7.89 -23.30 -6.36
CA MET A 206 -7.01 -22.15 -6.37
C MET A 206 -7.80 -20.88 -6.67
N GLY A 207 -7.49 -19.79 -5.99
CA GLY A 207 -7.98 -18.44 -6.25
C GLY A 207 -6.95 -17.39 -5.82
N GLY A 208 -7.34 -16.13 -5.82
CA GLY A 208 -6.48 -15.01 -5.41
C GLY A 208 -5.94 -14.20 -6.60
N GLY A 209 -5.01 -13.28 -6.32
CA GLY A 209 -4.50 -12.32 -7.30
C GLY A 209 -3.85 -12.98 -8.52
N PHE A 210 -2.99 -13.98 -8.31
CA PHE A 210 -2.28 -14.64 -9.40
C PHE A 210 -3.21 -15.32 -10.42
N PRO A 211 -4.16 -16.20 -10.05
CA PRO A 211 -5.12 -16.71 -11.02
C PRO A 211 -5.90 -15.61 -11.73
N ASN A 212 -6.27 -14.58 -11.00
CA ASN A 212 -7.06 -13.49 -11.53
C ASN A 212 -6.35 -12.67 -12.61
N THR A 213 -5.05 -12.41 -12.46
CA THR A 213 -4.27 -11.62 -13.41
C THR A 213 -3.56 -12.49 -14.45
N GLU A 214 -3.09 -13.69 -14.06
CA GLU A 214 -2.17 -14.50 -14.89
C GLU A 214 -2.86 -15.66 -15.62
N LEU A 215 -3.88 -16.32 -15.03
CA LEU A 215 -4.40 -17.59 -15.54
C LEU A 215 -5.69 -17.48 -16.38
N ARG A 216 -5.97 -16.30 -16.93
CA ARG A 216 -7.19 -16.10 -17.72
C ARG A 216 -7.22 -16.85 -19.04
N ASP A 217 -6.05 -17.16 -19.60
CA ASP A 217 -5.88 -17.91 -20.85
C ASP A 217 -5.44 -19.37 -20.63
N LEU A 218 -5.66 -19.90 -19.41
CA LEU A 218 -5.22 -21.23 -19.01
C LEU A 218 -5.77 -22.34 -19.94
N LYS A 219 -4.84 -23.11 -20.54
CA LYS A 219 -5.11 -24.23 -21.45
C LYS A 219 -4.43 -25.52 -21.03
N ASP A 220 -3.41 -25.43 -20.16
CA ASP A 220 -2.63 -26.61 -19.78
C ASP A 220 -3.41 -27.50 -18.81
N LYS A 221 -3.82 -28.65 -19.28
CA LYS A 221 -4.61 -29.61 -18.51
C LYS A 221 -3.85 -30.24 -17.34
N ARG A 222 -2.50 -30.24 -17.37
CA ARG A 222 -1.68 -30.82 -16.28
C ARG A 222 -1.88 -30.07 -14.96
N VAL A 223 -2.31 -28.79 -15.00
CA VAL A 223 -2.66 -27.99 -13.81
C VAL A 223 -3.75 -28.69 -12.98
N PHE A 224 -4.67 -29.40 -13.65
CA PHE A 224 -5.78 -30.10 -13.02
C PHE A 224 -5.43 -31.51 -12.49
N GLU A 225 -4.17 -31.92 -12.58
CA GLU A 225 -3.65 -33.03 -11.77
C GLU A 225 -3.52 -32.62 -10.29
N PHE A 226 -3.43 -31.31 -10.02
CA PHE A 226 -3.23 -30.72 -8.70
C PHE A 226 -4.50 -30.09 -8.15
N PHE A 227 -5.22 -29.34 -8.96
CA PHE A 227 -6.43 -28.61 -8.55
C PHE A 227 -7.68 -29.18 -9.22
N ASP A 228 -8.78 -29.22 -8.48
CA ASP A 228 -10.09 -29.54 -9.07
C ASP A 228 -10.69 -28.30 -9.74
N PHE A 229 -10.43 -27.11 -9.16
CA PHE A 229 -11.02 -25.85 -9.59
C PHE A 229 -10.01 -24.71 -9.53
N ILE A 230 -10.12 -23.76 -10.47
CA ILE A 230 -9.43 -22.45 -10.42
C ILE A 230 -10.48 -21.38 -10.61
N THR A 231 -10.60 -20.47 -9.64
CA THR A 231 -11.58 -19.38 -9.66
C THR A 231 -10.93 -18.04 -9.95
N LEU A 232 -11.63 -17.20 -10.68
CA LEU A 232 -11.20 -15.85 -11.05
C LEU A 232 -12.06 -14.78 -10.39
N ASP A 233 -11.53 -13.56 -10.31
CA ASP A 233 -12.16 -12.37 -9.77
C ASP A 233 -12.60 -12.52 -8.30
N ASP A 234 -13.69 -11.86 -7.87
CA ASP A 234 -14.19 -11.95 -6.50
C ASP A 234 -14.54 -13.37 -6.11
N GLY A 235 -14.06 -13.80 -4.96
CA GLY A 235 -14.08 -15.19 -4.53
C GLY A 235 -15.34 -15.61 -3.77
N GLU A 236 -16.16 -14.70 -3.27
CA GLU A 236 -17.26 -14.98 -2.35
C GLU A 236 -18.28 -15.93 -2.96
N LEU A 237 -18.85 -15.57 -4.10
CA LEU A 237 -19.83 -16.42 -4.79
C LEU A 237 -19.20 -17.69 -5.39
N PRO A 238 -18.05 -17.64 -6.07
CA PRO A 238 -17.38 -18.87 -6.52
C PRO A 238 -17.15 -19.88 -5.41
N VAL A 239 -16.60 -19.46 -4.24
CA VAL A 239 -16.32 -20.36 -3.12
C VAL A 239 -17.61 -20.95 -2.52
N GLU A 240 -18.67 -20.15 -2.38
CA GLU A 240 -19.97 -20.65 -1.94
C GLU A 240 -20.53 -21.74 -2.88
N LEU A 241 -20.45 -21.50 -4.20
CA LEU A 241 -20.93 -22.47 -5.20
C LEU A 241 -20.07 -23.73 -5.20
N LEU A 242 -18.74 -23.63 -5.08
CA LEU A 242 -17.86 -24.79 -4.95
C LEU A 242 -18.19 -25.61 -3.71
N ASN A 243 -18.42 -24.96 -2.57
CA ASN A 243 -18.83 -25.65 -1.36
C ASN A 243 -20.18 -26.36 -1.54
N SER A 244 -21.14 -25.73 -2.21
CA SER A 244 -22.44 -26.35 -2.55
C SER A 244 -22.27 -27.56 -3.48
N ASN A 245 -21.42 -27.44 -4.52
CA ASN A 245 -21.14 -28.52 -5.45
C ASN A 245 -20.47 -29.73 -4.77
N VAL A 246 -19.66 -29.52 -3.75
CA VAL A 246 -19.03 -30.60 -2.98
C VAL A 246 -20.01 -31.26 -2.02
N GLN A 247 -21.01 -30.55 -1.52
CA GLN A 247 -21.97 -31.05 -0.54
C GLN A 247 -23.24 -31.66 -1.15
N ILE A 248 -23.69 -31.13 -2.28
CA ILE A 248 -24.96 -31.47 -2.91
C ILE A 248 -24.71 -32.33 -4.17
N PRO A 249 -25.11 -33.60 -4.21
CA PRO A 249 -24.98 -34.45 -5.40
C PRO A 249 -25.64 -33.78 -6.62
N ASN A 250 -24.97 -33.80 -7.76
CA ASN A 250 -25.43 -33.25 -9.04
C ASN A 250 -25.58 -31.70 -9.09
N SER A 251 -25.14 -30.96 -8.09
CA SER A 251 -24.94 -29.51 -8.26
C SER A 251 -23.88 -29.29 -9.32
N ASN A 252 -24.12 -28.37 -10.26
CA ASN A 252 -23.20 -28.05 -11.38
C ASN A 252 -23.29 -26.57 -11.72
N GLU A 253 -23.38 -25.74 -10.68
CA GLU A 253 -23.35 -24.29 -10.83
C GLU A 253 -21.96 -23.76 -10.51
N PHE A 254 -21.43 -22.95 -11.42
CA PHE A 254 -20.10 -22.37 -11.30
C PHE A 254 -20.14 -20.90 -11.65
N LYS A 255 -19.26 -20.12 -11.00
CA LYS A 255 -18.98 -18.74 -11.31
C LYS A 255 -17.50 -18.60 -11.63
N ARG A 256 -17.17 -18.12 -12.84
CA ARG A 256 -15.80 -17.83 -13.28
C ARG A 256 -14.78 -18.92 -12.87
N THR A 257 -15.09 -20.19 -13.17
CA THR A 257 -14.31 -21.33 -12.72
C THR A 257 -13.76 -22.13 -13.88
N PHE A 258 -12.45 -22.38 -13.88
CA PHE A 258 -11.83 -23.39 -14.73
C PHE A 258 -11.86 -24.75 -14.05
N LEU A 259 -12.13 -25.81 -14.83
CA LEU A 259 -12.11 -27.20 -14.41
C LEU A 259 -11.85 -28.13 -15.61
N ILE A 260 -11.70 -29.43 -15.37
CA ILE A 260 -11.58 -30.44 -16.43
C ILE A 260 -12.92 -31.11 -16.67
N GLU A 261 -13.36 -31.14 -17.92
CA GLU A 261 -14.47 -31.98 -18.41
C GLU A 261 -14.07 -32.70 -19.70
N ASN A 262 -14.34 -33.98 -19.81
CA ASN A 262 -13.97 -34.80 -20.98
C ASN A 262 -12.49 -34.71 -21.39
N ASN A 263 -11.59 -34.53 -20.41
CA ASN A 263 -10.15 -34.36 -20.58
C ASN A 263 -9.73 -33.05 -21.31
N GLU A 264 -10.60 -32.02 -21.25
CA GLU A 264 -10.35 -30.68 -21.77
C GLU A 264 -10.51 -29.63 -20.68
N VAL A 265 -9.73 -28.54 -20.72
CA VAL A 265 -9.89 -27.42 -19.83
C VAL A 265 -11.12 -26.63 -20.25
N VAL A 266 -12.08 -26.49 -19.34
CA VAL A 266 -13.33 -25.79 -19.57
C VAL A 266 -13.49 -24.63 -18.58
N TYR A 267 -13.86 -23.47 -19.09
CA TYR A 267 -14.27 -22.33 -18.28
C TYR A 267 -15.77 -22.28 -18.10
N LYS A 268 -16.26 -22.34 -16.87
CA LYS A 268 -17.69 -22.27 -16.54
C LYS A 268 -18.06 -20.99 -15.81
N ASN A 269 -19.12 -20.37 -16.29
CA ASN A 269 -19.77 -19.23 -15.66
C ASN A 269 -21.27 -19.32 -15.95
N ASN A 270 -21.92 -20.38 -15.41
CA ASN A 270 -23.26 -20.80 -15.79
C ASN A 270 -24.33 -20.53 -14.72
N THR A 271 -23.95 -19.98 -13.56
CA THR A 271 -24.94 -19.53 -12.56
C THR A 271 -25.62 -18.23 -13.02
N ILE A 272 -26.90 -18.09 -12.68
CA ILE A 272 -27.68 -16.86 -12.85
C ILE A 272 -27.51 -15.90 -11.66
N ARG A 273 -26.85 -16.34 -10.60
CA ARG A 273 -26.63 -15.55 -9.40
C ARG A 273 -25.65 -14.42 -9.69
N HIS A 274 -25.94 -13.25 -9.10
CA HIS A 274 -25.04 -12.09 -9.13
C HIS A 274 -24.01 -12.20 -8.02
N ASP A 275 -22.83 -11.63 -8.25
CA ASP A 275 -21.81 -11.50 -7.22
C ASP A 275 -22.35 -10.68 -6.03
N TYR A 276 -21.81 -10.95 -4.86
CA TYR A 276 -22.10 -10.14 -3.67
C TYR A 276 -21.55 -8.73 -3.85
N LYS A 277 -22.36 -7.75 -3.50
CA LYS A 277 -21.88 -6.36 -3.44
C LYS A 277 -20.96 -6.19 -2.24
N GLN A 278 -20.03 -5.25 -2.35
CA GLN A 278 -19.12 -4.94 -1.25
C GLN A 278 -19.83 -4.57 0.08
N ALA A 279 -21.02 -3.98 -0.01
CA ALA A 279 -21.86 -3.70 1.17
C ALA A 279 -22.46 -4.97 1.82
N GLU A 280 -22.59 -6.06 1.04
CA GLU A 280 -23.18 -7.35 1.48
C GLU A 280 -22.12 -8.30 2.04
N VAL A 281 -20.85 -8.11 1.65
CA VAL A 281 -19.72 -8.84 2.22
C VAL A 281 -19.53 -8.44 3.67
N GLY A 282 -19.30 -9.41 4.56
CA GLY A 282 -19.09 -9.17 5.98
C GLY A 282 -17.76 -8.46 6.32
N THR A 283 -17.53 -8.25 7.59
CA THR A 283 -16.25 -7.80 8.12
C THR A 283 -15.22 -8.93 8.01
N PRO A 284 -13.96 -8.67 7.59
CA PRO A 284 -12.91 -9.68 7.57
C PRO A 284 -12.76 -10.39 8.92
N ASP A 285 -12.57 -11.71 8.87
CA ASP A 285 -12.40 -12.53 10.06
C ASP A 285 -10.98 -13.12 10.09
N TYR A 286 -10.25 -12.79 11.16
CA TYR A 286 -8.86 -13.22 11.38
C TYR A 286 -8.73 -14.26 12.50
N PHE A 287 -9.84 -14.89 12.89
CA PHE A 287 -9.92 -15.76 14.06
C PHE A 287 -8.88 -16.91 14.08
N ASP A 288 -8.55 -17.46 12.92
CA ASP A 288 -7.62 -18.60 12.79
C ASP A 288 -6.20 -18.18 12.37
N LEU A 289 -5.92 -16.87 12.30
CA LEU A 289 -4.60 -16.33 12.00
C LEU A 289 -3.79 -16.08 13.28
N LEU A 290 -2.49 -16.35 13.21
CA LEU A 290 -1.56 -16.15 14.30
C LEU A 290 -1.10 -14.68 14.37
N LEU A 291 -2.04 -13.73 14.55
CA LEU A 291 -1.77 -12.29 14.43
C LEU A 291 -0.64 -11.81 15.33
N ASP A 292 -0.49 -12.38 16.54
CA ASP A 292 0.57 -12.05 17.51
C ASP A 292 1.95 -12.61 17.13
N LYS A 293 2.04 -13.41 16.06
CA LYS A 293 3.28 -14.06 15.63
C LYS A 293 3.84 -13.54 14.31
N TYR A 294 3.13 -12.65 13.62
CA TYR A 294 3.68 -12.00 12.45
C TYR A 294 4.90 -11.16 12.80
N ILE A 295 5.89 -11.17 11.92
CA ILE A 295 7.13 -10.41 12.08
C ILE A 295 7.08 -9.12 11.26
N SER A 296 7.66 -8.05 11.78
CA SER A 296 7.81 -6.75 11.09
C SER A 296 9.25 -6.57 10.67
N VAL A 297 9.50 -6.58 9.37
CA VAL A 297 10.84 -6.44 8.76
C VAL A 297 10.97 -5.10 8.06
N ILE A 298 12.19 -4.55 7.99
CA ILE A 298 12.53 -3.34 7.22
C ILE A 298 13.65 -3.69 6.26
N GLU A 299 13.28 -4.08 5.05
CA GLU A 299 14.24 -4.43 3.98
C GLU A 299 14.93 -3.18 3.42
N ILE A 300 14.20 -2.10 3.24
CA ILE A 300 14.68 -0.86 2.64
C ILE A 300 14.43 0.30 3.61
N ALA A 301 15.44 1.13 3.83
CA ALA A 301 15.32 2.37 4.60
C ALA A 301 14.49 3.43 3.84
N ASN A 302 13.19 3.27 3.84
CA ASN A 302 12.22 4.13 3.20
C ASN A 302 11.10 4.45 4.21
N PRO A 303 10.73 5.73 4.44
CA PRO A 303 9.74 6.11 5.44
C PRO A 303 8.39 5.39 5.29
N MET A 304 7.94 5.14 4.05
CA MET A 304 6.70 4.43 3.82
C MET A 304 6.83 2.93 4.07
N HIS A 305 7.98 2.33 3.78
CA HIS A 305 8.24 0.92 4.10
C HIS A 305 8.25 0.67 5.60
N SER A 306 8.79 1.58 6.39
CA SER A 306 8.68 1.55 7.85
C SER A 306 7.22 1.53 8.28
N LEU A 307 6.40 2.44 7.75
CA LEU A 307 4.97 2.46 8.03
C LEU A 307 4.27 1.16 7.64
N TRP A 308 4.56 0.61 6.45
CA TRP A 308 3.97 -0.66 6.00
C TRP A 308 4.32 -1.83 6.91
N SER A 309 5.55 -1.85 7.43
CA SER A 309 6.09 -2.91 8.28
C SER A 309 5.74 -2.75 9.75
N ASP A 310 5.46 -1.55 10.22
CA ASP A 310 5.38 -1.24 11.65
C ASP A 310 4.02 -1.59 12.24
N GLY A 311 2.98 -1.58 11.45
CA GLY A 311 1.62 -1.74 11.93
C GLY A 311 1.05 -3.13 11.69
N ARG A 312 0.25 -3.59 12.64
CA ARG A 312 -0.71 -4.66 12.44
C ARG A 312 -1.99 -4.07 11.88
N TRP A 313 -1.90 -3.65 10.62
CA TRP A 313 -2.97 -2.93 9.96
C TRP A 313 -4.16 -3.84 9.66
N ASN A 314 -5.31 -3.54 10.24
CA ASN A 314 -6.56 -4.10 9.76
C ASN A 314 -6.79 -3.66 8.30
N LYS A 315 -7.18 -4.59 7.43
CA LYS A 315 -7.38 -4.33 6.01
C LYS A 315 -8.86 -4.15 5.71
N LEU A 316 -9.20 -3.04 5.11
CA LEU A 316 -10.53 -2.74 4.57
C LEU A 316 -10.39 -2.07 3.21
N THR A 317 -11.49 -1.99 2.47
CA THR A 317 -11.58 -1.30 1.19
C THR A 317 -12.74 -0.30 1.25
N MET A 318 -12.52 0.96 0.88
CA MET A 318 -13.58 1.96 0.79
C MET A 318 -14.45 1.73 -0.44
N ALA A 319 -13.81 1.33 -1.55
CA ALA A 319 -14.51 1.03 -2.79
C ALA A 319 -13.81 -0.11 -3.51
N HIS A 320 -14.57 -1.10 -3.99
CA HIS A 320 -14.06 -2.06 -4.95
C HIS A 320 -13.79 -1.35 -6.28
N GLY A 321 -12.71 -1.74 -6.96
CA GLY A 321 -12.34 -1.17 -8.24
C GLY A 321 -11.85 0.27 -8.19
N CYS A 322 -11.59 0.83 -9.37
CA CYS A 322 -11.08 2.19 -9.52
C CYS A 322 -12.11 3.12 -10.16
N TYR A 323 -12.52 4.17 -9.46
CA TYR A 323 -13.49 5.15 -9.98
C TYR A 323 -13.01 5.89 -11.24
N TRP A 324 -11.71 5.91 -11.49
CA TRP A 324 -11.16 6.51 -12.71
C TRP A 324 -11.18 5.54 -13.89
N GLY A 325 -10.62 4.34 -13.77
CA GLY A 325 -10.68 3.24 -14.72
C GLY A 325 -10.22 3.55 -16.15
N LYS A 326 -9.27 4.51 -16.37
CA LYS A 326 -8.89 4.99 -17.71
C LYS A 326 -7.40 4.88 -18.00
N CYS A 327 -6.58 4.59 -16.99
CA CYS A 327 -5.12 4.57 -17.17
C CYS A 327 -4.71 3.47 -18.13
N THR A 328 -3.87 3.81 -19.11
CA THR A 328 -3.54 2.91 -20.22
C THR A 328 -2.53 1.82 -19.84
N PHE A 329 -1.88 1.94 -18.69
CA PHE A 329 -0.98 0.93 -18.12
C PHE A 329 -1.66 -0.02 -17.12
N CYS A 330 -2.86 0.30 -16.64
CA CYS A 330 -3.59 -0.54 -15.69
C CYS A 330 -4.45 -1.59 -16.41
N ASP A 331 -4.72 -2.69 -15.71
CA ASP A 331 -5.58 -3.79 -16.17
C ASP A 331 -7.07 -3.44 -16.11
N ILE A 332 -7.44 -2.35 -16.77
CA ILE A 332 -8.81 -1.79 -16.73
C ILE A 332 -9.88 -2.69 -17.36
N SER A 333 -9.50 -3.78 -18.00
CA SER A 333 -10.43 -4.80 -18.51
C SER A 333 -10.85 -5.80 -17.43
N LEU A 334 -10.09 -5.92 -16.34
CA LEU A 334 -10.34 -6.86 -15.25
C LEU A 334 -11.30 -6.28 -14.20
N ASP A 335 -12.12 -7.13 -13.61
CA ASP A 335 -13.21 -6.72 -12.72
C ASP A 335 -12.71 -5.98 -11.47
N TYR A 336 -11.54 -6.34 -10.92
CA TYR A 336 -10.98 -5.67 -9.74
C TYR A 336 -10.61 -4.19 -9.96
N ILE A 337 -10.47 -3.75 -11.23
CA ILE A 337 -10.33 -2.33 -11.61
C ILE A 337 -11.64 -1.77 -12.16
N LYS A 338 -12.30 -2.56 -13.03
CA LYS A 338 -13.42 -2.12 -13.86
C LYS A 338 -14.71 -1.92 -13.07
N VAL A 339 -14.98 -2.80 -12.10
CA VAL A 339 -16.22 -2.77 -11.32
C VAL A 339 -16.04 -1.83 -10.14
N TYR A 340 -16.60 -0.62 -10.24
CA TYR A 340 -16.52 0.36 -9.17
C TYR A 340 -17.73 0.30 -8.25
N GLU A 341 -17.52 -0.10 -6.99
CA GLU A 341 -18.54 -0.20 -5.95
C GLU A 341 -18.08 0.45 -4.64
N PRO A 342 -18.48 1.70 -4.36
CA PRO A 342 -18.19 2.36 -3.09
C PRO A 342 -19.08 1.83 -1.97
N ILE A 343 -18.51 1.72 -0.76
CA ILE A 343 -19.23 1.34 0.45
C ILE A 343 -19.65 2.59 1.22
N ALA A 344 -20.85 2.63 1.78
CA ALA A 344 -21.27 3.75 2.61
C ALA A 344 -20.33 3.89 3.84
N ALA A 345 -19.92 5.12 4.16
CA ALA A 345 -19.01 5.41 5.25
C ALA A 345 -19.45 4.79 6.58
N ARG A 346 -20.77 4.82 6.89
CA ARG A 346 -21.32 4.21 8.09
C ARG A 346 -21.00 2.71 8.20
N ILE A 347 -21.16 1.96 7.10
CA ILE A 347 -20.86 0.51 7.08
C ILE A 347 -19.36 0.28 7.32
N LEU A 348 -18.50 1.12 6.72
CA LEU A 348 -17.05 1.03 6.94
C LEU A 348 -16.70 1.26 8.41
N ILE A 349 -17.29 2.25 9.04
CA ILE A 349 -17.01 2.53 10.45
C ILE A 349 -17.56 1.43 11.35
N ASP A 350 -18.72 0.85 11.05
CA ASP A 350 -19.25 -0.32 11.77
C ASP A 350 -18.25 -1.50 11.68
N ARG A 351 -17.66 -1.75 10.50
CA ARG A 351 -16.61 -2.77 10.29
C ARG A 351 -15.31 -2.43 11.04
N MET A 352 -14.92 -1.16 11.09
CA MET A 352 -13.76 -0.72 11.87
C MET A 352 -13.94 -1.00 13.35
N GLU A 353 -15.09 -0.67 13.93
CA GLU A 353 -15.42 -0.95 15.33
C GLU A 353 -15.42 -2.45 15.63
N GLU A 354 -15.97 -3.27 14.71
CA GLU A 354 -15.95 -4.73 14.83
C GLU A 354 -14.52 -5.30 14.80
N LEU A 355 -13.68 -4.81 13.89
CA LEU A 355 -12.27 -5.24 13.80
C LEU A 355 -11.48 -4.84 15.03
N ILE A 356 -11.66 -3.62 15.56
CA ILE A 356 -11.03 -3.19 16.80
C ILE A 356 -11.43 -4.13 17.96
N ALA A 357 -12.71 -4.47 18.04
CA ALA A 357 -13.20 -5.38 19.10
C ALA A 357 -12.61 -6.80 18.97
N LYS A 358 -12.40 -7.30 17.75
CA LYS A 358 -11.86 -8.63 17.48
C LYS A 358 -10.34 -8.73 17.61
N THR A 359 -9.61 -7.72 17.12
CA THR A 359 -8.15 -7.74 17.02
C THR A 359 -7.43 -7.00 18.15
N GLY A 360 -8.11 -6.03 18.77
CA GLY A 360 -7.49 -5.07 19.69
C GLY A 360 -6.66 -3.98 19.00
N GLU A 361 -6.55 -4.00 17.67
CA GLU A 361 -5.73 -3.09 16.88
C GLU A 361 -6.58 -1.99 16.25
N ASN A 362 -6.18 -0.74 16.39
CA ASN A 362 -6.86 0.46 15.84
C ASN A 362 -6.14 1.10 14.65
N GLY A 363 -5.18 0.38 14.08
CA GLY A 363 -4.54 0.74 12.81
C GLY A 363 -5.31 0.18 11.61
N PHE A 364 -5.49 0.99 10.57
CA PHE A 364 -6.18 0.58 9.33
C PHE A 364 -5.39 0.94 8.09
N HIS A 365 -5.26 -0.03 7.20
CA HIS A 365 -4.85 0.20 5.82
C HIS A 365 -6.05 -0.03 4.91
N PHE A 366 -6.55 1.03 4.28
CA PHE A 366 -7.52 0.90 3.22
C PHE A 366 -6.81 0.54 1.93
N VAL A 367 -7.02 -0.71 1.47
CA VAL A 367 -6.31 -1.31 0.33
C VAL A 367 -6.96 -0.99 -1.01
N ASP A 368 -7.49 0.22 -1.14
CA ASP A 368 -8.12 0.71 -2.37
C ASP A 368 -7.13 0.81 -3.52
N GLU A 369 -7.58 0.58 -4.75
CA GLU A 369 -6.84 0.95 -5.96
C GLU A 369 -6.68 2.48 -6.05
N ALA A 370 -7.71 3.20 -5.67
CA ALA A 370 -7.70 4.65 -5.49
C ALA A 370 -8.88 5.05 -4.60
N ALA A 371 -8.64 5.40 -3.35
CA ALA A 371 -9.69 5.83 -2.43
C ALA A 371 -10.38 7.11 -2.92
N PRO A 372 -11.71 7.12 -3.04
CA PRO A 372 -12.42 8.28 -3.57
C PRO A 372 -12.42 9.46 -2.58
N PRO A 373 -12.03 10.69 -3.00
CA PRO A 373 -11.95 11.84 -2.10
C PRO A 373 -13.25 12.15 -1.35
N ALA A 374 -14.40 12.01 -2.03
CA ALA A 374 -15.70 12.24 -1.43
C ALA A 374 -16.02 11.22 -0.33
N LEU A 375 -15.67 9.95 -0.53
CA LEU A 375 -15.88 8.91 0.48
C LEU A 375 -14.89 9.05 1.63
N MET A 376 -13.63 9.38 1.36
CA MET A 376 -12.65 9.70 2.40
C MET A 376 -13.15 10.82 3.32
N ARG A 377 -13.78 11.86 2.75
CA ARG A 377 -14.43 12.93 3.54
C ARG A 377 -15.51 12.39 4.44
N GLU A 378 -16.43 11.57 3.92
CA GLU A 378 -17.55 11.01 4.71
C GLU A 378 -17.02 10.05 5.82
N VAL A 379 -16.00 9.24 5.51
CA VAL A 379 -15.32 8.38 6.49
C VAL A 379 -14.69 9.21 7.60
N ALA A 380 -13.95 10.27 7.26
CA ALA A 380 -13.32 11.14 8.23
C ALA A 380 -14.36 11.84 9.16
N LEU A 381 -15.46 12.31 8.58
CA LEU A 381 -16.56 12.91 9.36
C LEU A 381 -17.20 11.90 10.32
N GLU A 382 -17.42 10.67 9.87
CA GLU A 382 -18.05 9.63 10.71
C GLU A 382 -17.09 9.15 11.82
N ILE A 383 -15.77 9.02 11.55
CA ILE A 383 -14.75 8.75 12.57
C ILE A 383 -14.79 9.79 13.68
N LEU A 384 -14.77 11.09 13.31
CA LEU A 384 -14.80 12.19 14.27
C LEU A 384 -16.13 12.25 15.03
N LYS A 385 -17.24 12.00 14.35
CA LYS A 385 -18.58 11.99 14.97
C LYS A 385 -18.71 10.90 16.02
N ARG A 386 -18.16 9.69 15.77
CA ARG A 386 -18.18 8.58 16.75
C ARG A 386 -17.04 8.64 17.76
N ASN A 387 -16.18 9.64 17.71
CA ASN A 387 -14.98 9.77 18.55
C ASN A 387 -14.09 8.51 18.52
N LEU A 388 -13.94 7.89 17.36
CA LEU A 388 -13.05 6.74 17.22
C LEU A 388 -11.58 7.19 17.24
N THR A 389 -10.79 6.54 18.07
CA THR A 389 -9.34 6.72 18.08
C THR A 389 -8.70 5.69 17.18
N VAL A 390 -8.40 6.09 15.96
CA VAL A 390 -7.83 5.23 14.92
C VAL A 390 -6.68 5.93 14.20
N THR A 391 -5.82 5.13 13.59
CA THR A 391 -4.76 5.57 12.69
C THR A 391 -4.96 4.87 11.36
N TRP A 392 -4.91 5.60 10.25
CA TRP A 392 -5.17 4.99 8.95
C TRP A 392 -4.37 5.63 7.81
N TRP A 393 -4.20 4.87 6.74
CA TRP A 393 -3.58 5.30 5.49
C TRP A 393 -4.20 4.56 4.30
N THR A 394 -4.00 5.09 3.07
CA THR A 394 -4.60 4.54 1.86
C THR A 394 -3.87 4.97 0.59
N ASN A 395 -4.22 4.30 -0.53
CA ASN A 395 -3.81 4.71 -1.85
C ASN A 395 -4.82 5.70 -2.45
N ILE A 396 -4.31 6.71 -3.15
CA ILE A 396 -5.11 7.77 -3.77
C ILE A 396 -4.64 8.07 -5.20
N ARG A 397 -5.40 8.90 -5.89
CA ARG A 397 -4.96 9.65 -7.07
C ARG A 397 -4.80 11.11 -6.67
N PHE A 398 -3.73 11.78 -7.10
CA PHE A 398 -3.48 13.20 -6.75
C PHE A 398 -4.45 14.16 -7.46
N GLU A 399 -5.72 14.09 -7.11
CA GLU A 399 -6.78 14.88 -7.70
C GLU A 399 -6.99 16.22 -7.00
N LYS A 400 -7.37 17.24 -7.79
CA LYS A 400 -7.64 18.61 -7.30
C LYS A 400 -8.71 18.69 -6.17
N ASN A 401 -9.48 17.63 -5.99
CA ASN A 401 -10.50 17.55 -4.93
C ASN A 401 -9.87 17.39 -3.52
N PHE A 402 -8.60 17.05 -3.42
CA PHE A 402 -7.85 17.08 -2.16
C PHE A 402 -7.41 18.50 -1.85
N THR A 403 -8.38 19.31 -1.42
CA THR A 403 -8.15 20.68 -0.95
C THR A 403 -7.45 20.69 0.41
N ALA A 404 -6.85 21.82 0.80
CA ALA A 404 -6.24 21.97 2.12
C ALA A 404 -7.23 21.65 3.26
N ASP A 405 -8.46 22.14 3.16
CA ASP A 405 -9.51 21.88 4.15
C ASP A 405 -9.85 20.38 4.26
N LEU A 406 -9.92 19.66 3.13
CA LEU A 406 -10.12 18.22 3.16
C LEU A 406 -8.93 17.51 3.82
N CYS A 407 -7.70 17.88 3.49
CA CYS A 407 -6.51 17.29 4.10
C CYS A 407 -6.44 17.52 5.62
N ILE A 408 -6.83 18.71 6.10
CA ILE A 408 -6.97 19.00 7.54
C ILE A 408 -8.01 18.07 8.18
N LEU A 409 -9.16 17.87 7.55
CA LEU A 409 -10.19 16.93 8.02
C LEU A 409 -9.66 15.50 8.10
N LEU A 410 -8.98 15.03 7.04
CA LEU A 410 -8.40 13.69 7.00
C LEU A 410 -7.36 13.50 8.12
N LYS A 411 -6.50 14.48 8.34
CA LYS A 411 -5.55 14.46 9.47
C LYS A 411 -6.24 14.37 10.81
N ALA A 412 -7.27 15.17 11.02
CA ALA A 412 -8.04 15.18 12.28
C ALA A 412 -8.70 13.81 12.56
N SER A 413 -9.07 13.06 11.52
CA SER A 413 -9.65 11.71 11.64
C SER A 413 -8.63 10.59 11.82
N GLY A 414 -7.33 10.90 11.89
CA GLY A 414 -6.26 9.92 12.08
C GLY A 414 -5.58 9.44 10.81
N CYS A 415 -5.79 10.08 9.66
CA CYS A 415 -4.99 9.82 8.46
C CYS A 415 -3.54 10.27 8.68
N ILE A 416 -2.59 9.34 8.47
CA ILE A 416 -1.16 9.64 8.70
C ILE A 416 -0.35 9.63 7.41
N ALA A 417 -0.81 8.93 6.39
CA ALA A 417 -0.10 8.82 5.12
C ALA A 417 -1.05 8.54 3.95
N VAL A 418 -0.62 8.94 2.77
CA VAL A 418 -1.23 8.57 1.50
C VAL A 418 -0.17 8.14 0.49
N SER A 419 -0.50 7.14 -0.33
CA SER A 419 0.31 6.76 -1.49
C SER A 419 -0.42 7.13 -2.77
N GLY A 420 0.25 7.76 -3.72
CA GLY A 420 -0.37 8.14 -4.98
C GLY A 420 0.54 8.00 -6.19
N GLY A 421 -0.05 7.78 -7.36
CA GLY A 421 0.70 7.69 -8.60
C GLY A 421 0.93 9.06 -9.23
N LEU A 422 2.16 9.59 -9.16
CA LEU A 422 2.64 10.63 -10.08
C LEU A 422 2.97 10.00 -11.43
N GLU A 423 3.44 8.76 -11.41
CA GLU A 423 3.92 7.98 -12.54
C GLU A 423 5.15 8.66 -13.19
N VAL A 424 4.96 9.38 -14.27
CA VAL A 424 6.01 10.11 -14.96
C VAL A 424 5.76 11.62 -14.81
N ALA A 425 6.72 12.36 -14.29
CA ALA A 425 6.61 13.83 -14.23
C ALA A 425 6.82 14.45 -15.63
N SER A 426 5.86 14.22 -16.52
CA SER A 426 5.78 14.74 -17.88
C SER A 426 4.30 14.83 -18.29
N ASP A 427 3.79 16.04 -18.50
CA ASP A 427 2.37 16.24 -18.84
C ASP A 427 1.99 15.53 -20.14
N ARG A 428 2.90 15.49 -21.15
CA ARG A 428 2.69 14.71 -22.37
C ARG A 428 2.47 13.22 -22.07
N LEU A 429 3.27 12.64 -21.22
CA LEU A 429 3.14 11.22 -20.87
C LEU A 429 1.94 10.98 -19.95
N LEU A 430 1.65 11.87 -19.01
CA LEU A 430 0.44 11.80 -18.18
C LEU A 430 -0.86 11.87 -19.02
N GLU A 431 -0.86 12.66 -20.11
CA GLU A 431 -1.96 12.67 -21.07
C GLU A 431 -2.06 11.34 -21.85
N LEU A 432 -0.93 10.82 -22.35
CA LEU A 432 -0.86 9.54 -23.07
C LEU A 432 -1.28 8.36 -22.18
N ILE A 433 -0.89 8.38 -20.91
CA ILE A 433 -1.31 7.44 -19.87
C ILE A 433 -2.79 7.60 -19.52
N LYS A 434 -3.41 8.71 -19.86
CA LYS A 434 -4.77 9.10 -19.45
C LYS A 434 -4.93 9.17 -17.94
N LYS A 435 -3.87 9.63 -17.26
CA LYS A 435 -3.86 9.75 -15.79
C LYS A 435 -4.86 10.81 -15.30
N GLY A 436 -5.11 11.87 -16.07
CA GLY A 436 -6.06 12.92 -15.74
C GLY A 436 -5.57 13.91 -14.69
N VAL A 437 -4.26 14.02 -14.50
CA VAL A 437 -3.58 14.99 -13.64
C VAL A 437 -2.40 15.62 -14.40
N THR A 438 -1.94 16.78 -13.95
CA THR A 438 -0.70 17.42 -14.40
C THR A 438 0.34 17.39 -13.28
N VAL A 439 1.61 17.61 -13.61
CA VAL A 439 2.69 17.71 -12.61
C VAL A 439 2.42 18.84 -11.62
N GLU A 440 1.98 20.00 -12.09
CA GLU A 440 1.59 21.13 -11.27
C GLU A 440 0.47 20.80 -10.29
N GLN A 441 -0.59 20.10 -10.77
CA GLN A 441 -1.69 19.68 -9.90
C GLN A 441 -1.20 18.71 -8.82
N VAL A 442 -0.32 17.77 -9.17
CA VAL A 442 0.27 16.83 -8.20
C VAL A 442 1.05 17.60 -7.15
N ALA A 443 1.90 18.58 -7.54
CA ALA A 443 2.65 19.39 -6.59
C ALA A 443 1.73 20.14 -5.59
N LYS A 444 0.63 20.74 -6.07
CA LYS A 444 -0.36 21.41 -5.21
C LYS A 444 -1.04 20.45 -4.23
N VAL A 445 -1.42 19.29 -4.70
CA VAL A 445 -2.10 18.27 -3.88
C VAL A 445 -1.15 17.68 -2.83
N THR A 446 0.07 17.34 -3.21
CA THR A 446 1.07 16.83 -2.27
C THR A 446 1.42 17.85 -1.20
N ARG A 447 1.52 19.15 -1.55
CA ARG A 447 1.65 20.24 -0.58
C ARG A 447 0.49 20.25 0.42
N ASN A 448 -0.76 20.19 -0.03
CA ASN A 448 -1.92 20.22 0.86
C ASN A 448 -1.88 19.08 1.91
N PHE A 449 -1.48 17.88 1.51
CA PHE A 449 -1.30 16.75 2.42
C PHE A 449 -0.14 17.02 3.40
N THR A 450 1.02 17.41 2.90
CA THR A 450 2.23 17.63 3.71
C THR A 450 2.05 18.75 4.73
N GLU A 451 1.47 19.88 4.33
CA GLU A 451 1.17 21.01 5.24
C GLU A 451 0.14 20.61 6.32
N SER A 452 -0.75 19.67 6.03
CA SER A 452 -1.67 19.08 7.01
C SER A 452 -0.98 18.06 7.93
N GLY A 453 0.30 17.72 7.70
CA GLY A 453 1.05 16.72 8.47
C GLY A 453 0.70 15.28 8.10
N ILE A 454 0.29 15.03 6.86
CA ILE A 454 0.07 13.70 6.29
C ILE A 454 1.24 13.38 5.37
N MET A 455 1.92 12.26 5.60
CA MET A 455 3.04 11.80 4.78
C MET A 455 2.56 11.42 3.37
N VAL A 456 3.32 11.81 2.35
CA VAL A 456 3.03 11.51 0.95
C VAL A 456 4.09 10.60 0.36
N HIS A 457 3.64 9.46 -0.17
CA HIS A 457 4.44 8.56 -0.99
C HIS A 457 4.02 8.67 -2.45
N ALA A 458 5.00 8.78 -3.36
CA ALA A 458 4.75 8.83 -4.80
C ALA A 458 5.22 7.55 -5.50
N TYR A 459 4.31 6.87 -6.20
CA TYR A 459 4.69 5.87 -7.19
C TYR A 459 5.20 6.59 -8.43
N LEU A 460 6.42 6.25 -8.84
CA LEU A 460 7.13 6.84 -9.96
C LEU A 460 7.44 5.76 -10.98
N MET A 461 7.26 6.07 -12.25
CA MET A 461 7.46 5.13 -13.36
C MET A 461 8.41 5.71 -14.40
N TYR A 462 9.20 4.86 -15.03
CA TYR A 462 10.03 5.20 -16.20
C TYR A 462 9.93 4.08 -17.24
N GLY A 463 10.26 4.41 -18.51
CA GLY A 463 10.21 3.45 -19.60
C GLY A 463 8.82 3.21 -20.18
N TYR A 464 7.85 4.10 -19.92
CA TYR A 464 6.56 4.04 -20.60
C TYR A 464 6.73 4.19 -22.12
N PRO A 465 5.93 3.50 -22.96
CA PRO A 465 6.04 3.58 -24.42
C PRO A 465 6.18 5.01 -24.95
N THR A 466 7.15 5.23 -25.81
CA THR A 466 7.52 6.52 -26.40
C THR A 466 8.22 7.52 -25.45
N GLN A 467 8.48 7.17 -24.21
CA GLN A 467 9.24 8.03 -23.31
C GLN A 467 10.67 8.24 -23.82
N THR A 468 11.08 9.49 -23.90
CA THR A 468 12.43 9.88 -24.30
C THR A 468 13.40 9.94 -23.13
N VAL A 469 14.71 9.86 -23.42
CA VAL A 469 15.75 10.09 -22.40
C VAL A 469 15.60 11.47 -21.75
N GLN A 470 15.24 12.50 -22.52
CA GLN A 470 15.01 13.83 -22.01
C GLN A 470 13.90 13.85 -20.96
N GLU A 471 12.78 13.19 -21.23
CA GLU A 471 11.64 13.13 -20.29
C GLU A 471 11.98 12.34 -19.03
N THR A 472 12.83 11.33 -19.10
CA THR A 472 13.33 10.63 -17.89
C THR A 472 14.17 11.58 -17.02
N VAL A 473 15.06 12.36 -17.63
CA VAL A 473 15.89 13.32 -16.91
C VAL A 473 15.07 14.49 -16.36
N ASP A 474 14.14 15.03 -17.14
CA ASP A 474 13.25 16.12 -16.72
C ASP A 474 12.30 15.66 -15.60
N SER A 475 11.81 14.42 -15.66
CA SER A 475 10.99 13.81 -14.59
C SER A 475 11.78 13.66 -13.29
N MET A 476 13.03 13.22 -13.38
CA MET A 476 13.93 13.11 -12.22
C MET A 476 14.17 14.49 -11.57
N GLU A 477 14.37 15.54 -12.36
CA GLU A 477 14.54 16.91 -11.86
C GLU A 477 13.31 17.43 -11.15
N MET A 478 12.10 17.24 -11.71
CA MET A 478 10.87 17.67 -11.06
C MET A 478 10.65 16.93 -9.73
N VAL A 479 10.95 15.63 -9.69
CA VAL A 479 10.89 14.82 -8.46
C VAL A 479 11.91 15.32 -7.44
N ARG A 480 13.15 15.63 -7.85
CA ARG A 480 14.18 16.25 -6.99
C ARG A 480 13.65 17.52 -6.33
N GLN A 481 13.07 18.45 -7.12
CA GLN A 481 12.50 19.70 -6.61
C GLN A 481 11.35 19.44 -5.61
N MET A 482 10.48 18.46 -5.87
CA MET A 482 9.40 18.13 -4.94
C MET A 482 9.93 17.62 -3.58
N PHE A 483 11.01 16.86 -3.57
CA PHE A 483 11.67 16.43 -2.34
C PHE A 483 12.41 17.59 -1.65
N GLU A 484 13.12 18.42 -2.41
CA GLU A 484 13.86 19.58 -1.88
C GLU A 484 12.92 20.58 -1.17
N ILE A 485 11.76 20.86 -1.75
CA ILE A 485 10.71 21.70 -1.15
C ILE A 485 9.99 20.99 0.00
N GLY A 486 10.12 19.66 0.10
CA GLY A 486 9.54 18.85 1.17
C GLY A 486 8.08 18.48 0.98
N ILE A 487 7.51 18.59 -0.22
CA ILE A 487 6.13 18.18 -0.54
C ILE A 487 5.99 16.68 -0.86
N LEU A 488 7.10 15.95 -0.96
CA LEU A 488 7.17 14.49 -0.97
C LEU A 488 8.11 14.04 0.14
N GLN A 489 7.76 12.94 0.84
CA GLN A 489 8.58 12.35 1.88
C GLN A 489 9.10 10.97 1.49
N SER A 490 8.44 10.31 0.55
CA SER A 490 8.78 8.97 0.12
C SER A 490 8.42 8.77 -1.35
N GLY A 491 9.09 7.83 -2.01
CA GLY A 491 8.80 7.46 -3.38
C GLY A 491 9.44 6.14 -3.77
N PHE A 492 9.03 5.61 -4.91
CA PHE A 492 9.59 4.41 -5.50
C PHE A 492 9.57 4.49 -7.01
N TRP A 493 10.74 4.29 -7.67
CA TRP A 493 10.84 4.16 -9.12
C TRP A 493 10.69 2.72 -9.55
N HIS A 494 9.73 2.45 -10.43
CA HIS A 494 9.59 1.18 -11.12
C HIS A 494 9.64 1.37 -12.63
N GLN A 495 10.13 0.37 -13.33
CA GLN A 495 10.08 0.35 -14.78
C GLN A 495 8.71 -0.07 -15.25
N PHE A 496 8.21 0.54 -16.31
CA PHE A 496 6.95 0.14 -16.92
C PHE A 496 6.98 -1.33 -17.34
N ALA A 497 6.00 -2.08 -16.90
CA ALA A 497 5.71 -3.43 -17.37
C ALA A 497 4.42 -3.40 -18.21
N MET A 498 4.45 -4.03 -19.36
CA MET A 498 3.27 -4.14 -20.23
C MET A 498 2.46 -5.35 -19.82
N THR A 499 1.29 -5.13 -19.22
CA THR A 499 0.39 -6.21 -18.83
C THR A 499 -0.57 -6.58 -19.96
N ALA A 500 -0.93 -7.85 -20.04
CA ALA A 500 -1.82 -8.38 -21.09
C ALA A 500 -3.21 -7.74 -21.09
N HIS A 501 -3.68 -7.29 -19.92
CA HIS A 501 -5.03 -6.80 -19.69
C HIS A 501 -5.13 -5.26 -19.68
N SER A 502 -3.98 -4.58 -19.82
CA SER A 502 -3.93 -3.12 -19.98
C SER A 502 -4.25 -2.70 -21.42
N PRO A 503 -4.70 -1.46 -21.67
CA PRO A 503 -4.84 -0.93 -23.02
C PRO A 503 -3.56 -1.02 -23.86
N VAL A 504 -2.38 -0.82 -23.26
CA VAL A 504 -1.10 -0.97 -23.98
C VAL A 504 -0.91 -2.40 -24.46
N GLY A 505 -1.21 -3.39 -23.61
CA GLY A 505 -1.07 -4.81 -23.98
C GLY A 505 -2.13 -5.28 -24.97
N MET A 506 -3.39 -4.82 -24.82
CA MET A 506 -4.49 -5.18 -25.72
C MET A 506 -4.38 -4.52 -27.10
N PHE A 507 -3.85 -3.29 -27.18
CA PHE A 507 -3.77 -2.49 -28.41
C PHE A 507 -2.35 -1.96 -28.66
N PRO A 508 -1.30 -2.81 -28.67
CA PRO A 508 0.09 -2.37 -28.63
C PRO A 508 0.50 -1.46 -29.80
N LYS A 509 -0.12 -1.63 -30.96
CA LYS A 509 0.13 -0.79 -32.14
C LYS A 509 -0.25 0.67 -31.92
N GLU A 510 -1.27 0.95 -31.13
CA GLU A 510 -1.70 2.32 -30.80
C GLU A 510 -0.67 3.06 -29.96
N PHE A 511 0.10 2.32 -29.17
CA PHE A 511 1.15 2.84 -28.29
C PHE A 511 2.56 2.74 -28.89
N GLY A 512 2.67 2.27 -30.15
CA GLY A 512 3.93 2.19 -30.86
C GLY A 512 4.90 1.13 -30.29
N VAL A 513 4.37 0.07 -29.71
CA VAL A 513 5.14 -1.08 -29.20
C VAL A 513 4.87 -2.34 -30.03
N VAL A 514 5.86 -3.22 -30.05
CA VAL A 514 5.77 -4.53 -30.69
C VAL A 514 5.97 -5.59 -29.61
N PRO A 515 4.91 -6.33 -29.25
CA PRO A 515 5.01 -7.39 -28.27
C PRO A 515 5.84 -8.57 -28.83
N GLU A 516 6.55 -9.27 -27.96
CA GLU A 516 7.14 -10.55 -28.29
C GLU A 516 6.03 -11.62 -28.25
N MET A 517 5.91 -12.38 -29.34
CA MET A 517 4.87 -13.40 -29.48
C MET A 517 5.35 -14.71 -28.88
N ASN A 518 4.77 -15.13 -27.78
CA ASN A 518 4.98 -16.45 -27.17
C ASN A 518 3.70 -17.28 -27.25
N GLU A 519 3.82 -18.60 -27.34
CA GLU A 519 2.68 -19.49 -27.14
C GLU A 519 2.35 -19.52 -25.64
N ILE A 520 1.09 -19.21 -25.32
CA ILE A 520 0.61 -19.13 -23.94
C ILE A 520 -0.31 -20.32 -23.68
N THR A 521 0.11 -21.16 -22.73
CA THR A 521 -0.68 -22.30 -22.27
C THR A 521 -0.99 -22.25 -20.77
N PHE A 522 -0.22 -21.44 -20.01
CA PHE A 522 -0.35 -21.34 -18.56
C PHE A 522 -0.59 -19.90 -18.10
N ALA A 523 0.44 -19.10 -17.85
CA ALA A 523 0.31 -17.76 -17.32
C ALA A 523 0.55 -16.69 -18.40
N ASN A 524 -0.23 -15.61 -18.36
CA ASN A 524 -0.17 -14.52 -19.32
C ASN A 524 -0.49 -13.19 -18.64
N ASN A 525 0.53 -12.48 -18.21
CA ASN A 525 0.35 -11.12 -17.74
C ASN A 525 1.45 -10.19 -18.28
N ASP A 526 2.69 -10.37 -17.85
CA ASP A 526 3.82 -9.54 -18.28
C ASP A 526 4.26 -9.90 -19.72
N ILE A 527 4.04 -8.97 -20.65
CA ILE A 527 4.41 -9.15 -22.05
C ILE A 527 5.71 -8.41 -22.32
N GLN A 528 6.73 -9.15 -22.78
CA GLN A 528 7.94 -8.54 -23.29
C GLN A 528 7.67 -7.79 -24.60
N PHE A 529 8.22 -6.60 -24.75
CA PHE A 529 7.95 -5.75 -25.90
C PHE A 529 9.18 -4.94 -26.33
N LYS A 530 9.14 -4.45 -27.56
CA LYS A 530 10.09 -3.47 -28.08
C LYS A 530 9.36 -2.18 -28.36
N ASP A 531 9.89 -1.08 -27.83
CA ASP A 531 9.44 0.29 -28.12
C ASP A 531 10.10 0.79 -29.40
N LYS A 532 9.36 1.57 -30.19
CA LYS A 532 9.86 2.21 -31.41
C LYS A 532 11.01 3.22 -31.17
N THR A 533 11.20 3.72 -29.96
CA THR A 533 12.32 4.60 -29.60
C THR A 533 13.65 3.88 -29.57
N GLY A 534 13.65 2.56 -29.34
CA GLY A 534 14.85 1.74 -29.20
C GLY A 534 15.69 2.07 -27.98
N ILE A 535 15.15 2.83 -27.01
CA ILE A 535 15.85 3.22 -25.77
C ILE A 535 15.88 2.01 -24.83
N ASN A 536 17.06 1.66 -24.35
CA ASN A 536 17.19 0.77 -23.21
C ASN A 536 16.95 1.56 -21.91
N HIS A 537 15.79 1.38 -21.31
CA HIS A 537 15.41 2.07 -20.06
C HIS A 537 16.03 1.44 -18.80
N ASP A 538 16.46 0.17 -18.84
CA ASP A 538 17.07 -0.55 -17.70
C ASP A 538 18.28 0.19 -17.14
N LYS A 539 19.07 0.83 -18.01
CA LYS A 539 20.28 1.57 -17.63
C LYS A 539 20.02 2.74 -16.66
N PHE A 540 18.76 3.26 -16.60
CA PHE A 540 18.41 4.34 -15.69
C PHE A 540 18.09 3.85 -14.28
N SER A 541 17.81 2.55 -14.11
CA SER A 541 17.29 1.96 -12.86
C SER A 541 18.16 2.32 -11.65
N PHE A 542 19.47 2.09 -11.76
CA PHE A 542 20.40 2.33 -10.65
C PHE A 542 20.44 3.82 -10.25
N GLY A 543 20.65 4.72 -11.21
CA GLY A 543 20.74 6.16 -10.96
C GLY A 543 19.46 6.74 -10.39
N LEU A 544 18.29 6.35 -10.92
CA LEU A 544 16.99 6.78 -10.43
C LEU A 544 16.73 6.31 -8.98
N LYS A 545 17.04 5.06 -8.67
CA LYS A 545 16.86 4.51 -7.32
C LYS A 545 17.82 5.14 -6.31
N LYS A 546 19.11 5.28 -6.70
CA LYS A 546 20.14 5.86 -5.84
C LYS A 546 19.86 7.35 -5.53
N SER A 547 19.49 8.15 -6.54
CA SER A 547 19.14 9.55 -6.32
C SER A 547 17.92 9.69 -5.42
N LEU A 548 16.85 8.92 -5.69
CA LEU A 548 15.65 8.94 -4.88
C LEU A 548 15.90 8.56 -3.43
N PHE A 549 16.75 7.55 -3.17
CA PHE A 549 17.17 7.20 -1.82
C PHE A 549 17.79 8.39 -1.10
N ASN A 550 18.72 9.11 -1.75
CA ASN A 550 19.34 10.28 -1.17
C ASN A 550 18.33 11.44 -0.94
N TYR A 551 17.45 11.68 -1.91
CA TYR A 551 16.42 12.73 -1.80
C TYR A 551 15.44 12.45 -0.65
N MET A 552 15.00 11.21 -0.47
CA MET A 552 14.15 10.81 0.68
C MET A 552 14.82 11.11 2.04
N HIS A 553 16.14 11.17 2.05
CA HIS A 553 16.93 11.46 3.24
C HIS A 553 17.40 12.91 3.31
N GLY A 554 16.97 13.79 2.40
CA GLY A 554 17.24 15.23 2.44
C GLY A 554 18.65 15.63 2.04
N ILE A 555 19.36 14.80 1.25
CA ILE A 555 20.73 15.08 0.83
C ILE A 555 20.89 15.01 -0.69
N CYS A 556 22.03 15.55 -1.18
CA CYS A 556 22.45 15.55 -2.57
C CYS A 556 21.49 16.27 -3.53
N PHE A 557 20.74 17.26 -3.04
CA PHE A 557 19.90 18.10 -3.90
C PHE A 557 20.70 19.01 -4.82
N ASP A 558 21.94 19.31 -4.45
CA ASP A 558 22.90 20.15 -5.19
C ASP A 558 23.76 19.35 -6.19
N TYR A 559 23.61 18.01 -6.27
CA TYR A 559 24.33 17.19 -7.22
C TYR A 559 23.81 17.42 -8.64
N ASP A 560 24.74 17.50 -9.61
CA ASP A 560 24.36 17.43 -11.01
C ASP A 560 23.67 16.09 -11.32
N LEU A 561 22.57 16.12 -12.08
CA LEU A 561 21.85 14.90 -12.45
C LEU A 561 22.76 13.89 -13.18
N GLN A 562 23.81 14.35 -13.86
CA GLN A 562 24.80 13.51 -14.50
C GLN A 562 25.55 12.61 -13.51
N ASP A 563 25.73 13.04 -12.27
CA ASP A 563 26.54 12.31 -11.27
C ASP A 563 25.86 11.01 -10.79
N TRP A 564 24.59 10.86 -11.07
CA TRP A 564 23.83 9.63 -10.78
C TRP A 564 24.00 8.53 -11.83
N PHE A 565 24.64 8.84 -12.98
CA PHE A 565 24.75 7.92 -14.12
C PHE A 565 26.18 7.81 -14.60
N ASP A 566 26.63 6.58 -14.89
CA ASP A 566 27.93 6.27 -15.47
C ASP A 566 27.98 6.46 -17.00
N PHE A 567 26.86 6.85 -17.60
CA PHE A 567 26.73 7.19 -19.03
C PHE A 567 26.23 8.62 -19.20
N LYS A 568 26.49 9.19 -20.36
CA LYS A 568 26.12 10.57 -20.67
C LYS A 568 24.60 10.73 -20.81
N ILE A 569 24.02 11.65 -20.06
CA ILE A 569 22.64 12.08 -20.17
C ILE A 569 22.52 13.51 -20.73
N PRO A 570 21.37 13.92 -21.31
CA PRO A 570 21.11 15.30 -21.67
C PRO A 570 20.96 16.15 -20.40
N LYS A 571 21.21 17.46 -20.51
CA LYS A 571 20.87 18.41 -19.46
C LYS A 571 19.35 18.52 -19.35
N THR A 572 18.85 18.71 -18.12
CA THR A 572 17.43 19.00 -17.91
C THR A 572 17.01 20.30 -18.59
N LYS A 573 15.76 20.33 -19.06
CA LYS A 573 15.09 21.51 -19.60
C LYS A 573 14.17 22.17 -18.57
N VAL A 574 14.02 21.56 -17.41
CA VAL A 574 13.16 22.05 -16.32
C VAL A 574 13.83 23.25 -15.66
N SER A 575 13.08 24.33 -15.43
CA SER A 575 13.56 25.47 -14.65
C SER A 575 13.89 25.03 -13.21
N PRO A 576 14.97 25.55 -12.60
CA PRO A 576 15.34 25.20 -11.21
C PRO A 576 14.24 25.45 -10.18
N ASP A 577 13.33 26.37 -10.47
CA ASP A 577 12.22 26.81 -9.62
C ASP A 577 10.84 26.43 -10.19
N PHE A 578 10.78 25.42 -11.05
CA PHE A 578 9.55 25.01 -11.74
C PHE A 578 8.44 24.62 -10.75
N ILE A 579 8.75 23.76 -9.78
CA ILE A 579 7.77 23.32 -8.78
C ILE A 579 7.40 24.48 -7.84
N GLU A 580 8.36 25.27 -7.38
CA GLU A 580 8.08 26.43 -6.53
C GLU A 580 7.14 27.43 -7.22
N ASN A 581 7.40 27.77 -8.48
CA ASN A 581 6.54 28.64 -9.26
C ASN A 581 5.14 28.07 -9.47
N SER A 582 5.03 26.75 -9.69
CA SER A 582 3.73 26.06 -9.79
C SER A 582 2.89 26.18 -8.52
N LEU A 583 3.54 26.36 -7.35
CA LEU A 583 2.87 26.52 -6.06
C LEU A 583 2.45 27.97 -5.78
N LEU A 584 3.04 28.97 -6.46
CA LEU A 584 2.73 30.40 -6.24
C LEU A 584 1.42 30.87 -6.92
N GLU A 585 0.93 30.14 -7.91
CA GLU A 585 -0.13 30.62 -8.82
C GLU A 585 -1.57 30.44 -8.34
N ASP A 586 -1.85 30.18 -7.06
CA ASP A 586 -3.23 29.89 -6.61
C ASP A 586 -3.73 30.82 -5.49
N ASN A 587 -4.10 32.04 -5.85
CA ASN A 587 -4.65 33.03 -4.92
C ASN A 587 -6.17 33.29 -5.06
N SER A 588 -6.92 32.48 -5.78
CA SER A 588 -8.38 32.65 -5.89
C SER A 588 -9.16 31.52 -5.26
N PHE A 589 -9.11 31.39 -3.94
CA PHE A 589 -10.06 30.53 -3.23
C PHE A 589 -11.45 31.20 -3.20
N VAL A 590 -12.22 31.04 -4.26
CA VAL A 590 -13.64 31.33 -4.20
C VAL A 590 -14.36 30.10 -3.59
N VAL A 591 -14.78 30.23 -2.34
CA VAL A 591 -15.60 29.20 -1.70
C VAL A 591 -16.91 29.06 -2.48
N LYS A 592 -17.22 27.87 -2.95
CA LYS A 592 -18.48 27.61 -3.66
C LYS A 592 -19.67 27.77 -2.70
N SER A 593 -20.74 28.42 -3.16
CA SER A 593 -21.97 28.57 -2.34
C SER A 593 -22.53 27.24 -1.83
N SER A 594 -22.27 26.12 -2.56
CA SER A 594 -22.70 24.77 -2.17
C SER A 594 -21.75 24.04 -1.23
N ALA A 595 -20.55 24.59 -0.93
CA ALA A 595 -19.60 23.97 -0.01
C ALA A 595 -20.20 23.87 1.39
N LYS A 596 -20.11 22.70 2.01
CA LYS A 596 -20.58 22.49 3.39
C LYS A 596 -19.54 23.05 4.35
N ILE A 597 -19.96 23.85 5.29
CA ILE A 597 -19.07 24.36 6.35
C ILE A 597 -19.10 23.37 7.52
N VAL A 598 -17.93 23.01 8.01
CA VAL A 598 -17.75 22.06 9.12
C VAL A 598 -16.81 22.68 10.15
N TRP A 599 -17.21 22.61 11.42
CA TRP A 599 -16.38 22.98 12.56
C TRP A 599 -15.92 21.72 13.29
N ILE A 600 -14.61 21.49 13.32
CA ILE A 600 -14.00 20.36 14.04
C ILE A 600 -13.44 20.75 15.41
N GLY A 601 -13.41 22.03 15.74
CA GLY A 601 -12.96 22.53 17.04
C GLY A 601 -14.03 22.42 18.15
N GLY A 602 -13.62 22.78 19.35
CA GLY A 602 -14.49 22.80 20.53
C GLY A 602 -15.40 24.02 20.60
N LYS A 603 -16.28 24.01 21.60
CA LYS A 603 -17.13 25.18 21.96
C LYS A 603 -16.24 26.23 22.64
N PRO A 604 -16.33 27.53 22.26
CA PRO A 604 -15.56 28.59 22.93
C PRO A 604 -16.10 28.96 24.31
N ILE A 605 -15.21 29.46 25.16
CA ILE A 605 -15.56 30.22 26.33
C ILE A 605 -15.84 31.65 25.90
N VAL A 606 -16.96 32.24 26.35
CA VAL A 606 -17.40 33.58 25.95
C VAL A 606 -17.27 34.54 27.12
N GLU A 607 -16.50 35.59 26.93
CA GLU A 607 -16.32 36.66 27.90
C GLU A 607 -16.73 37.99 27.27
N TYR A 608 -17.54 38.79 28.00
CA TYR A 608 -18.00 40.08 27.50
C TYR A 608 -17.19 41.23 28.10
N PHE A 609 -16.91 42.22 27.26
CA PHE A 609 -16.24 43.46 27.70
C PHE A 609 -16.69 44.65 26.87
N THR A 610 -16.47 45.85 27.39
CA THR A 610 -16.74 47.12 26.67
C THR A 610 -15.46 47.72 26.15
N LYS A 611 -15.41 48.02 24.85
CA LYS A 611 -14.32 48.77 24.24
C LYS A 611 -14.75 50.19 23.99
N SER A 612 -14.01 51.15 24.49
CA SER A 612 -14.28 52.58 24.32
C SER A 612 -13.17 53.28 23.55
N LYS A 613 -13.54 54.15 22.61
CA LYS A 613 -12.61 54.97 21.83
C LYS A 613 -13.27 56.26 21.41
N LYS A 614 -12.64 57.44 21.75
CA LYS A 614 -13.10 58.78 21.37
C LYS A 614 -14.57 59.06 21.67
N GLY A 615 -15.07 58.63 22.85
CA GLY A 615 -16.43 58.90 23.29
C GLY A 615 -17.52 57.90 22.79
N SER A 616 -17.19 56.95 21.92
CA SER A 616 -18.08 55.88 21.55
C SER A 616 -17.68 54.58 22.29
N SER A 617 -18.66 53.79 22.69
CA SER A 617 -18.45 52.46 23.33
C SER A 617 -19.16 51.35 22.57
N TRP A 618 -18.54 50.22 22.49
CA TRP A 618 -19.05 49.02 21.85
C TRP A 618 -19.07 47.84 22.82
N GLU A 619 -20.11 47.05 22.83
CA GLU A 619 -20.15 45.77 23.52
C GLU A 619 -19.38 44.75 22.64
N MET A 620 -18.41 44.12 23.25
CA MET A 620 -17.52 43.14 22.62
C MET A 620 -17.65 41.82 23.34
N ALA A 621 -17.36 40.74 22.61
CA ALA A 621 -17.15 39.42 23.19
C ALA A 621 -15.80 38.87 22.77
N LYS A 622 -15.09 38.27 23.71
CA LYS A 622 -13.90 37.48 23.50
C LYS A 622 -14.32 36.01 23.48
N LEU A 623 -14.00 35.31 22.41
CA LEU A 623 -14.23 33.88 22.27
C LEU A 623 -12.88 33.18 22.43
N THR A 624 -12.72 32.40 23.48
CA THR A 624 -11.50 31.63 23.76
C THR A 624 -11.75 30.16 23.42
N PHE A 625 -10.94 29.63 22.53
CA PHE A 625 -10.98 28.24 22.08
C PHE A 625 -9.79 27.47 22.66
N HIS A 626 -10.03 26.24 23.04
CA HIS A 626 -9.02 25.28 23.48
C HIS A 626 -8.99 24.09 22.54
N ASP A 627 -7.86 23.82 21.95
CA ASP A 627 -7.60 22.56 21.26
C ASP A 627 -6.59 21.69 22.06
N LYS A 628 -6.17 20.57 21.50
CA LYS A 628 -5.22 19.64 22.16
C LYS A 628 -3.82 20.21 22.32
N ARG A 629 -3.43 21.25 21.58
CA ARG A 629 -2.07 21.78 21.51
C ARG A 629 -1.95 23.21 21.98
N GLN A 630 -3.00 23.99 21.76
CA GLN A 630 -2.93 25.43 21.96
C GLN A 630 -4.29 26.01 22.41
N MET A 631 -4.21 27.23 22.88
CA MET A 631 -5.36 28.09 23.14
C MET A 631 -5.26 29.30 22.20
N PHE A 632 -6.36 29.69 21.60
CA PHE A 632 -6.42 30.89 20.78
C PHE A 632 -7.72 31.66 21.10
N ASP A 633 -7.69 32.93 20.85
CA ASP A 633 -8.84 33.81 21.09
C ASP A 633 -9.10 34.75 19.91
N ILE A 634 -10.34 35.05 19.70
CA ILE A 634 -10.83 36.07 18.79
C ILE A 634 -11.74 37.04 19.51
N SER A 635 -11.76 38.30 19.12
CA SER A 635 -12.63 39.32 19.68
C SER A 635 -13.50 39.94 18.59
N LEU A 636 -14.81 39.94 18.80
CA LEU A 636 -15.82 40.45 17.87
C LEU A 636 -16.82 41.32 18.59
N GLU A 637 -17.60 42.11 17.83
CA GLU A 637 -18.81 42.73 18.35
C GLU A 637 -19.74 41.64 18.94
N LYS A 638 -20.35 41.92 20.06
CA LYS A 638 -21.12 40.94 20.86
C LYS A 638 -22.13 40.16 20.01
N ASP A 639 -22.94 40.86 19.20
CA ASP A 639 -23.99 40.20 18.42
C ASP A 639 -23.43 39.30 17.32
N LYS A 640 -22.32 39.73 16.63
CA LYS A 640 -21.61 38.90 15.65
C LYS A 640 -20.91 37.69 16.31
N ALA A 641 -20.39 37.87 17.54
CA ALA A 641 -19.78 36.79 18.29
C ALA A 641 -20.83 35.73 18.68
N LEU A 642 -21.98 36.12 19.17
CA LEU A 642 -23.07 35.21 19.53
C LEU A 642 -23.59 34.47 18.29
N TRP A 643 -23.79 35.18 17.18
CA TRP A 643 -24.14 34.57 15.90
C TRP A 643 -23.10 33.55 15.47
N LEU A 644 -21.81 33.88 15.54
CA LEU A 644 -20.75 32.97 15.16
C LEU A 644 -20.73 31.70 16.00
N VAL A 645 -20.93 31.82 17.32
CA VAL A 645 -21.02 30.63 18.20
C VAL A 645 -22.20 29.75 17.79
N GLU A 646 -23.36 30.33 17.46
CA GLU A 646 -24.52 29.59 16.96
C GLU A 646 -24.18 28.84 15.63
N ILE A 647 -23.47 29.50 14.70
CA ILE A 647 -23.08 28.91 13.43
C ILE A 647 -22.07 27.77 13.65
N LEU A 648 -21.07 27.96 14.52
CA LEU A 648 -20.10 26.91 14.84
C LEU A 648 -20.76 25.69 15.46
N GLU A 649 -21.72 25.90 16.40
CA GLU A 649 -22.49 24.83 17.01
C GLU A 649 -23.34 24.07 15.96
N LYS A 650 -24.04 24.76 15.07
CA LYS A 650 -24.84 24.13 14.01
C LYS A 650 -23.99 23.29 13.04
N ASN A 651 -22.77 23.75 12.79
CA ASN A 651 -21.84 23.09 11.85
C ASN A 651 -20.78 22.22 12.54
N ALA A 652 -20.92 21.99 13.85
CA ALA A 652 -20.04 21.09 14.59
C ALA A 652 -20.06 19.66 14.00
N VAL A 653 -18.94 18.97 14.00
CA VAL A 653 -18.77 17.65 13.34
C VAL A 653 -19.79 16.61 13.79
N GLN A 654 -20.30 16.72 15.04
CA GLN A 654 -21.30 15.81 15.62
C GLN A 654 -22.68 15.93 14.99
N ASN A 655 -23.00 17.03 14.35
CA ASN A 655 -24.31 17.26 13.75
C ASN A 655 -24.40 16.62 12.34
N ASP A 656 -25.55 16.02 12.00
CA ASP A 656 -25.76 15.41 10.69
C ASP A 656 -25.98 16.45 9.59
N LYS A 657 -26.67 17.53 9.92
CA LYS A 657 -26.98 18.59 8.96
C LYS A 657 -25.97 19.73 9.08
N LYS A 658 -25.23 20.00 8.03
CA LYS A 658 -24.32 21.12 7.90
C LYS A 658 -24.93 22.20 7.02
N MET A 659 -24.74 23.46 7.36
CA MET A 659 -25.07 24.57 6.49
C MET A 659 -24.06 24.67 5.34
N THR A 660 -24.55 25.10 4.20
CA THR A 660 -23.67 25.48 3.09
C THR A 660 -23.13 26.89 3.29
N PHE A 661 -22.03 27.23 2.62
CA PHE A 661 -21.49 28.59 2.63
C PHE A 661 -22.53 29.62 2.20
N GLY A 662 -23.33 29.33 1.17
CA GLY A 662 -24.43 30.20 0.75
C GLY A 662 -25.48 30.43 1.83
N GLN A 663 -25.89 29.37 2.55
CA GLN A 663 -26.84 29.49 3.66
C GLN A 663 -26.29 30.30 4.83
N ILE A 664 -24.99 30.17 5.14
CA ILE A 664 -24.34 30.99 6.18
C ILE A 664 -24.30 32.47 5.77
N LYS A 665 -24.00 32.74 4.48
CA LYS A 665 -24.03 34.08 3.93
C LYS A 665 -25.41 34.71 4.03
N GLU A 666 -26.45 34.00 3.60
CA GLU A 666 -27.85 34.47 3.68
C GLU A 666 -28.30 34.74 5.13
N ASP A 667 -27.96 33.84 6.06
CA ASP A 667 -28.30 34.02 7.49
C ASP A 667 -27.58 35.23 8.12
N PHE A 668 -26.33 35.51 7.72
CA PHE A 668 -25.57 36.66 8.15
C PHE A 668 -26.19 37.98 7.63
N GLU A 669 -26.47 38.04 6.31
CA GLU A 669 -26.99 39.22 5.62
C GLU A 669 -28.41 39.61 6.06
N GLN A 670 -29.16 38.68 6.68
CA GLN A 670 -30.45 38.98 7.32
C GLN A 670 -30.28 39.75 8.64
N ARG A 671 -29.09 39.69 9.26
CA ARG A 671 -28.84 40.27 10.60
C ARG A 671 -27.81 41.39 10.61
N PHE A 672 -26.87 41.33 9.66
CA PHE A 672 -25.68 42.20 9.58
C PHE A 672 -25.40 42.59 8.15
N GLU A 673 -24.55 43.62 8.01
CA GLU A 673 -24.03 44.06 6.70
C GLU A 673 -22.60 43.54 6.48
N ASP A 674 -22.14 43.56 5.21
CA ASP A 674 -20.75 43.31 4.80
C ASP A 674 -20.23 41.89 5.14
N PHE A 675 -20.92 40.84 4.65
CA PHE A 675 -20.51 39.45 4.88
C PHE A 675 -19.07 39.17 4.43
N GLU A 676 -18.68 39.64 3.25
CA GLU A 676 -17.33 39.45 2.72
C GLU A 676 -16.26 40.05 3.66
N LEU A 677 -16.48 41.24 4.17
CA LEU A 677 -15.56 41.87 5.12
C LEU A 677 -15.43 41.06 6.41
N PHE A 678 -16.54 40.48 6.88
CA PHE A 678 -16.55 39.59 8.04
C PHE A 678 -15.86 38.26 7.76
N TRP A 679 -16.21 37.58 6.65
CA TRP A 679 -15.71 36.24 6.31
C TRP A 679 -14.22 36.17 5.96
N PHE A 680 -13.68 37.29 5.46
CA PHE A 680 -12.25 37.46 5.17
C PHE A 680 -11.52 38.25 6.26
N SER A 681 -12.13 38.42 7.44
CA SER A 681 -11.47 39.06 8.57
C SER A 681 -10.44 38.12 9.21
N LYS A 682 -9.45 38.73 9.88
CA LYS A 682 -8.42 37.99 10.63
C LYS A 682 -9.03 37.02 11.67
N SER A 683 -10.16 37.35 12.27
CA SER A 683 -10.84 36.47 13.23
C SER A 683 -11.36 35.17 12.60
N ILE A 684 -11.91 35.25 11.39
CA ILE A 684 -12.38 34.06 10.66
C ILE A 684 -11.19 33.30 10.05
N GLU A 685 -10.12 33.98 9.66
CA GLU A 685 -8.87 33.35 9.20
C GLU A 685 -8.27 32.47 10.30
N ILE A 686 -8.18 32.97 11.54
CA ILE A 686 -7.77 32.18 12.71
C ILE A 686 -8.66 30.94 12.89
N LEU A 687 -9.98 31.04 12.72
CA LEU A 687 -10.86 29.88 12.80
C LEU A 687 -10.63 28.86 11.67
N LYS A 688 -10.38 29.32 10.44
CA LYS A 688 -10.04 28.43 9.30
C LYS A 688 -8.76 27.67 9.57
N GLU A 689 -7.72 28.33 10.06
CA GLU A 689 -6.48 27.70 10.48
C GLU A 689 -6.67 26.67 11.61
N ASN A 690 -7.73 26.81 12.41
CA ASN A 690 -8.03 25.98 13.58
C ASN A 690 -9.26 25.09 13.40
N GLY A 691 -9.70 24.82 12.17
CA GLY A 691 -10.67 23.78 11.87
C GLY A 691 -12.08 24.24 11.46
N LEU A 692 -12.24 25.48 11.00
CA LEU A 692 -13.43 25.90 10.26
C LEU A 692 -13.23 25.59 8.77
N LEU A 693 -13.76 24.46 8.31
CA LEU A 693 -13.48 23.87 7.02
C LEU A 693 -14.61 24.09 6.01
N SER A 694 -14.25 24.32 4.75
CA SER A 694 -15.15 24.43 3.59
C SER A 694 -15.01 23.18 2.71
N LEU A 695 -15.95 22.22 2.80
CA LEU A 695 -15.86 20.89 2.23
C LEU A 695 -16.83 20.68 1.04
#